data_5e9bb53c2a0b2b1ba60a835509f8183d
#
_entry.id   5e9bb53c2a0b2b1ba60a835509f8183d
#
_cell.length_a   1.000
_cell.length_b   1.000
_cell.length_c   1.000
_cell.angle_alpha   90.00
_cell.angle_beta   90.00
_cell.angle_gamma   90.00
#
_symmetry.space_group_name_H-M   'P 1'
#
loop_
_entity.id
_entity.type
_entity.pdbx_description
1 polymer ?
#
loop_
_entity_poly.entity_id
_entity_poly.type
_entity_poly.pdbx_seq_one_letter_code
_entity_poly.pdbx_strand_id
1 'polypeptide(L)'
;MKKLFLLVTAVILTGVKAYAQEKPDTMWFQFNDRFTENEIIDLAGVDSIEFAKTRFRMYKYNEATGKVNALPKTYRTNGVYRLDEVDRYLVRPNTYSANNFTSENSTFCFQRSVESEHFVLFWAKGLNLTSNGNLTGGASSSVCNVNTLLSNAEKIWDVYVGQLGFLQPGKSITDRVKIEMFIVNQSEWRADGSGTDGSVWTAGSGSDRTQKPHKVGLFHCNAWAASNNVTVAHEIGHTFQYLVSADLGSTHGLNYVLGANSNGNEWWEDCANWQAHKVYPAEQFSSNWSNNQEMHHLNIIHEGARYNNCYYQDWWCQLHGINTVARVWRESVNPEDPIQAYMRLFGHDDQSFADEQFMGYAHIAAMDIDAWRTYGQGLIGSEQQRLQEVPETIVASHLAGDTDWWIVDPAYCPQNYGYNANPIKVPAVGTEVKAIFKGLSKVSGYRSIHPERAGWRYGFVAYSTDGTRTYSPIGRDGDGEVSITIPEGCTHLWLVVMGAPTEWWTHSWNDNDSDDEQWPYAVRFTGSSPYGISRTYGEYPDDYARHDTTVVINASLAYSSSNYSSVRVQYDMDAVSQALGLSTAQMRSVKVGRSNKIRFVALSSTGSVANNTTTSTSSSTCFGHWFTQSGNVCNYDSNARIFSEFYPEKYGCYVGQYPGRLERGKTYTVRQAIIYTHTDGKEYRATMQVNLTVK
;
A
#
# COMPACT_ATOMS: atom_id res chain seq x y z
N MET A 1 -11.01 35.80 -33.65
CA MET A 1 -11.26 34.53 -32.97
C MET A 1 -10.10 33.51 -33.11
N LYS A 2 -9.72 33.02 -34.31
CA LYS A 2 -8.61 32.05 -34.45
C LYS A 2 -7.25 32.50 -33.88
N LYS A 3 -6.90 33.78 -33.98
CA LYS A 3 -5.62 34.30 -33.46
C LYS A 3 -5.60 34.43 -31.94
N LEU A 4 -6.74 34.70 -31.31
CA LEU A 4 -6.85 34.75 -29.85
C LEU A 4 -6.78 33.37 -29.25
N PHE A 5 -7.37 32.36 -29.91
CA PHE A 5 -7.32 30.95 -29.49
C PHE A 5 -5.91 30.38 -29.47
N LEU A 6 -5.09 30.76 -30.48
CA LEU A 6 -3.68 30.32 -30.52
C LEU A 6 -2.85 30.98 -29.40
N LEU A 7 -3.16 32.23 -29.03
CA LEU A 7 -2.43 32.94 -27.98
C LEU A 7 -2.74 32.35 -26.58
N VAL A 8 -3.99 32.03 -26.32
CA VAL A 8 -4.43 31.41 -25.05
C VAL A 8 -3.85 30.01 -24.90
N THR A 9 -3.83 29.21 -25.96
CA THR A 9 -3.21 27.87 -25.94
C THR A 9 -1.68 27.92 -25.73
N ALA A 10 -1.00 28.91 -26.34
CA ALA A 10 0.44 29.09 -26.14
C ALA A 10 0.78 29.55 -24.71
N VAL A 11 -0.08 30.39 -24.10
CA VAL A 11 0.11 30.89 -22.72
C VAL A 11 -0.07 29.75 -21.68
N ILE A 12 -1.02 28.86 -21.92
CA ILE A 12 -1.24 27.68 -21.05
C ILE A 12 0.00 26.75 -21.07
N LEU A 13 0.65 26.63 -22.23
CA LEU A 13 1.84 25.78 -22.40
C LEU A 13 3.14 26.40 -21.90
N THR A 14 3.23 27.73 -21.79
CA THR A 14 4.52 28.41 -21.53
C THR A 14 4.57 29.16 -20.19
N GLY A 15 3.47 29.28 -19.47
CA GLY A 15 3.42 30.05 -18.21
C GLY A 15 3.69 31.56 -18.36
N VAL A 16 3.56 32.12 -19.56
CA VAL A 16 3.80 33.55 -19.85
C VAL A 16 2.54 34.37 -19.56
N LYS A 17 2.73 35.52 -18.90
CA LYS A 17 1.66 36.50 -18.70
C LYS A 17 1.20 37.06 -20.06
N ALA A 18 -0.07 36.85 -20.44
CA ALA A 18 -0.64 37.46 -21.63
C ALA A 18 -1.30 38.80 -21.25
N TYR A 19 -0.82 39.86 -21.84
CA TYR A 19 -1.52 41.16 -21.82
C TYR A 19 -2.34 41.23 -23.09
N ALA A 20 -3.65 41.33 -22.98
CA ALA A 20 -4.49 41.63 -24.13
C ALA A 20 -4.41 43.14 -24.44
N GLN A 21 -3.98 43.49 -25.66
CA GLN A 21 -3.93 44.89 -26.10
C GLN A 21 -5.30 45.52 -26.36
N GLU A 22 -6.34 44.70 -26.57
CA GLU A 22 -7.74 45.13 -26.65
C GLU A 22 -8.55 44.21 -25.73
N LYS A 23 -9.31 44.83 -24.81
CA LYS A 23 -10.13 44.10 -23.83
C LYS A 23 -11.39 43.58 -24.53
N PRO A 24 -11.55 42.25 -24.72
CA PRO A 24 -12.83 41.71 -25.10
C PRO A 24 -13.79 41.81 -23.91
N ASP A 25 -15.06 42.12 -24.14
CA ASP A 25 -16.09 42.18 -23.11
C ASP A 25 -16.34 40.80 -22.47
N THR A 26 -16.04 39.75 -23.19
CA THR A 26 -16.20 38.36 -22.77
C THR A 26 -15.06 37.47 -23.29
N MET A 27 -14.65 36.51 -22.50
CA MET A 27 -13.67 35.50 -22.87
C MET A 27 -14.25 34.09 -22.68
N TRP A 28 -14.02 33.24 -23.69
CA TRP A 28 -14.43 31.86 -23.67
C TRP A 28 -13.25 31.00 -23.26
N PHE A 29 -13.44 30.18 -22.24
CA PHE A 29 -12.48 29.17 -21.82
C PHE A 29 -13.04 27.79 -22.14
N GLN A 30 -12.31 27.04 -22.94
CA GLN A 30 -12.54 25.62 -23.14
C GLN A 30 -11.44 24.88 -22.42
N PHE A 31 -11.79 24.19 -21.34
CA PHE A 31 -10.88 23.31 -20.64
C PHE A 31 -10.98 21.94 -21.29
N ASN A 32 -9.82 21.38 -21.69
CA ASN A 32 -9.70 20.10 -22.39
C ASN A 32 -10.70 19.07 -21.86
N ASP A 33 -11.51 18.53 -22.73
CA ASP A 33 -12.46 17.40 -22.62
C ASP A 33 -13.16 17.11 -21.27
N ARG A 34 -12.76 17.77 -20.21
CA ARG A 34 -13.28 17.60 -18.85
C ARG A 34 -14.48 18.47 -18.50
N PHE A 35 -14.81 19.45 -19.36
CA PHE A 35 -15.96 20.31 -19.18
C PHE A 35 -16.78 20.30 -20.47
N THR A 36 -18.00 19.85 -20.36
CA THR A 36 -18.94 19.75 -21.51
C THR A 36 -19.52 21.07 -21.93
N GLU A 37 -19.28 22.12 -21.17
CA GLU A 37 -19.81 23.46 -21.44
C GLU A 37 -18.70 24.52 -21.41
N ASN A 38 -18.76 25.44 -22.32
CA ASN A 38 -17.88 26.60 -22.35
C ASN A 38 -18.24 27.55 -21.21
N GLU A 39 -17.26 27.96 -20.44
CA GLU A 39 -17.46 28.99 -19.43
C GLU A 39 -17.33 30.38 -20.06
N ILE A 40 -18.37 31.19 -19.92
CA ILE A 40 -18.38 32.61 -20.31
C ILE A 40 -18.11 33.44 -19.07
N ILE A 41 -17.02 34.18 -19.09
CA ILE A 41 -16.67 35.11 -18.01
C ILE A 41 -16.85 36.51 -18.53
N ASP A 42 -17.69 37.29 -17.83
CA ASP A 42 -17.79 38.73 -18.06
C ASP A 42 -16.47 39.37 -17.58
N LEU A 43 -15.78 39.99 -18.54
CA LEU A 43 -14.50 40.66 -18.31
C LEU A 43 -14.66 42.16 -18.00
N ALA A 44 -15.87 42.65 -17.90
CA ALA A 44 -16.08 44.03 -17.51
C ALA A 44 -15.49 44.31 -16.12
N GLY A 45 -14.40 45.04 -16.08
CA GLY A 45 -13.66 45.33 -14.84
C GLY A 45 -12.60 44.33 -14.42
N VAL A 46 -12.21 43.44 -15.32
CA VAL A 46 -11.02 42.56 -15.16
C VAL A 46 -9.83 43.15 -15.91
N ASP A 47 -8.75 43.42 -15.23
CA ASP A 47 -7.54 43.99 -15.82
C ASP A 47 -6.47 42.97 -16.17
N SER A 48 -6.43 41.87 -15.45
CA SER A 48 -5.52 40.74 -15.74
C SER A 48 -6.06 39.44 -15.22
N ILE A 49 -5.64 38.33 -15.86
CA ILE A 49 -5.95 36.96 -15.47
C ILE A 49 -4.64 36.21 -15.25
N GLU A 50 -4.46 35.62 -14.09
CA GLU A 50 -3.32 34.79 -13.77
C GLU A 50 -3.75 33.30 -13.75
N PHE A 51 -3.09 32.51 -14.57
CA PHE A 51 -3.31 31.05 -14.62
C PHE A 51 -2.30 30.34 -13.70
N ALA A 52 -2.79 29.74 -12.63
CA ALA A 52 -2.04 28.75 -11.87
C ALA A 52 -2.41 27.36 -12.39
N LYS A 53 -1.53 26.35 -12.21
CA LYS A 53 -1.60 24.99 -12.80
C LYS A 53 -3.01 24.37 -12.93
N THR A 54 -3.97 24.75 -12.11
CA THR A 54 -5.34 24.22 -12.10
C THR A 54 -6.41 25.26 -11.77
N ARG A 55 -6.02 26.51 -11.52
CA ARG A 55 -6.93 27.59 -11.12
C ARG A 55 -6.49 28.89 -11.81
N PHE A 56 -7.45 29.71 -12.19
CA PHE A 56 -7.18 31.05 -12.59
C PHE A 56 -7.67 32.02 -11.50
N ARG A 57 -6.92 33.09 -11.28
CA ARG A 57 -7.32 34.22 -10.45
C ARG A 57 -7.54 35.43 -11.32
N MET A 58 -8.64 36.13 -11.09
CA MET A 58 -8.92 37.39 -11.75
C MET A 58 -8.50 38.52 -10.83
N TYR A 59 -7.94 39.56 -11.41
CA TYR A 59 -7.48 40.75 -10.69
C TYR A 59 -8.09 41.99 -11.32
N LYS A 60 -8.46 42.94 -10.47
CA LYS A 60 -8.87 44.28 -10.89
C LYS A 60 -7.84 45.29 -10.45
N TYR A 61 -7.35 46.06 -11.39
CA TYR A 61 -6.47 47.19 -11.08
C TYR A 61 -7.32 48.36 -10.56
N ASN A 62 -6.92 48.93 -9.46
CA ASN A 62 -7.54 50.11 -8.89
C ASN A 62 -6.67 51.33 -9.21
N GLU A 63 -7.07 52.11 -10.19
CA GLU A 63 -6.33 53.28 -10.65
C GLU A 63 -6.13 54.34 -9.55
N ALA A 64 -7.09 54.49 -8.63
CA ALA A 64 -7.01 55.47 -7.53
C ALA A 64 -5.96 55.11 -6.48
N THR A 65 -5.64 53.81 -6.33
CA THR A 65 -4.70 53.32 -5.31
C THR A 65 -3.41 52.73 -5.88
N GLY A 66 -3.35 52.58 -7.22
CA GLY A 66 -2.24 51.92 -7.88
C GLY A 66 -2.08 50.43 -7.50
N LYS A 67 -3.09 49.78 -6.92
CA LYS A 67 -3.03 48.42 -6.41
C LYS A 67 -3.85 47.47 -7.24
N VAL A 68 -3.34 46.29 -7.45
CA VAL A 68 -4.04 45.17 -8.05
C VAL A 68 -4.73 44.40 -6.91
N ASN A 69 -6.06 44.32 -6.95
CA ASN A 69 -6.84 43.54 -5.99
C ASN A 69 -7.31 42.25 -6.65
N ALA A 70 -7.09 41.12 -5.98
CA ALA A 70 -7.69 39.87 -6.39
C ALA A 70 -9.22 39.98 -6.29
N LEU A 71 -9.90 39.64 -7.38
CA LEU A 71 -11.37 39.52 -7.34
C LEU A 71 -11.72 38.25 -6.51
N PRO A 72 -12.93 38.22 -5.90
CA PRO A 72 -13.38 37.07 -5.13
C PRO A 72 -13.25 35.75 -5.90
N LYS A 73 -12.89 34.71 -5.22
CA LYS A 73 -12.10 33.54 -5.67
C LYS A 73 -12.67 32.65 -6.77
N THR A 74 -13.95 32.68 -7.07
CA THR A 74 -14.51 31.83 -8.12
C THR A 74 -15.79 32.42 -8.68
N TYR A 75 -15.80 32.61 -9.96
CA TYR A 75 -17.00 32.96 -10.71
C TYR A 75 -17.38 31.78 -11.60
N ARG A 76 -18.67 31.46 -11.67
CA ARG A 76 -19.19 30.42 -12.52
C ARG A 76 -20.25 30.93 -13.45
N THR A 77 -20.33 30.27 -14.56
CA THR A 77 -20.96 30.70 -15.78
C THR A 77 -22.45 30.79 -15.76
N ASN A 78 -23.14 30.09 -14.90
CA ASN A 78 -24.59 30.16 -14.77
C ASN A 78 -25.04 31.16 -13.71
N GLY A 79 -24.20 32.08 -13.37
CA GLY A 79 -24.36 33.07 -12.33
C GLY A 79 -23.01 33.21 -11.61
N VAL A 80 -22.67 34.44 -11.31
CA VAL A 80 -21.50 34.75 -10.49
C VAL A 80 -21.77 34.19 -9.11
N TYR A 81 -21.20 33.02 -8.79
CA TYR A 81 -21.19 32.54 -7.42
C TYR A 81 -20.03 33.22 -6.70
N ARG A 82 -20.36 34.15 -5.85
CA ARG A 82 -19.42 34.56 -4.82
C ARG A 82 -19.40 33.42 -3.79
N LEU A 83 -18.24 32.76 -3.63
CA LEU A 83 -18.08 31.72 -2.62
C LEU A 83 -18.31 32.25 -1.20
N ASP A 84 -18.16 33.55 -0.97
CA ASP A 84 -18.48 34.24 0.26
C ASP A 84 -19.99 34.44 0.51
N GLU A 85 -20.83 34.31 -0.52
CA GLU A 85 -22.29 34.35 -0.42
C GLU A 85 -22.91 32.96 -0.19
N VAL A 86 -22.13 31.90 -0.35
CA VAL A 86 -22.58 30.54 -0.13
C VAL A 86 -22.33 30.14 1.34
N ASP A 87 -23.35 29.66 1.99
CA ASP A 87 -23.22 29.14 3.37
C ASP A 87 -22.48 27.82 3.35
N ARG A 88 -21.14 27.90 3.37
CA ARG A 88 -20.22 26.79 3.19
C ARG A 88 -19.81 26.14 4.49
N TYR A 89 -20.07 26.78 5.60
CA TYR A 89 -19.37 26.49 6.84
C TYR A 89 -20.17 25.72 7.85
N LEU A 90 -21.40 25.86 7.85
CA LEU A 90 -22.18 25.66 9.05
C LEU A 90 -23.18 24.52 8.85
N VAL A 91 -22.73 23.53 8.14
CA VAL A 91 -23.49 22.31 7.98
C VAL A 91 -23.44 21.51 9.27
N ARG A 92 -24.61 21.11 9.74
CA ARG A 92 -24.78 20.29 10.93
C ARG A 92 -24.90 18.84 10.50
N PRO A 93 -23.92 17.98 10.81
CA PRO A 93 -23.98 16.58 10.43
C PRO A 93 -25.04 15.82 11.22
N ASN A 94 -25.62 14.82 10.63
CA ASN A 94 -26.66 13.99 11.26
C ASN A 94 -26.11 13.18 12.44
N THR A 95 -24.83 12.79 12.42
CA THR A 95 -24.15 12.08 13.50
C THR A 95 -24.13 12.86 14.80
N TYR A 96 -24.26 14.18 14.73
CA TYR A 96 -24.32 15.08 15.88
C TYR A 96 -25.69 15.76 16.01
N SER A 97 -26.75 15.08 15.68
CA SER A 97 -28.12 15.64 15.63
C SER A 97 -28.59 16.25 16.96
N ALA A 98 -28.14 15.72 18.10
CA ALA A 98 -28.43 16.29 19.41
C ALA A 98 -27.60 17.53 19.76
N ASN A 99 -26.65 17.90 18.93
CA ASN A 99 -25.73 18.98 19.15
C ASN A 99 -26.33 20.31 18.66
N ASN A 100 -26.24 21.36 19.48
CA ASN A 100 -26.64 22.70 19.08
C ASN A 100 -25.41 23.56 18.81
N PHE A 101 -25.07 23.75 17.53
CA PHE A 101 -23.86 24.48 17.13
C PHE A 101 -23.85 25.96 17.54
N THR A 102 -24.99 26.55 17.92
CA THR A 102 -25.06 27.92 18.45
C THR A 102 -24.84 27.99 19.96
N SER A 103 -24.78 26.85 20.65
CA SER A 103 -24.61 26.78 22.11
C SER A 103 -23.21 26.31 22.48
N GLU A 104 -22.49 27.10 23.22
CA GLU A 104 -21.16 26.71 23.78
C GLU A 104 -21.21 25.51 24.73
N ASN A 105 -22.39 25.15 25.22
CA ASN A 105 -22.59 23.97 26.06
C ASN A 105 -22.61 22.65 25.29
N SER A 106 -22.84 22.73 23.98
CA SER A 106 -22.81 21.54 23.12
C SER A 106 -21.40 20.97 22.95
N THR A 107 -21.28 19.71 22.58
CA THR A 107 -19.99 19.06 22.30
C THR A 107 -19.20 19.82 21.24
N PHE A 108 -19.85 20.20 20.15
CA PHE A 108 -19.29 21.05 19.12
C PHE A 108 -20.14 22.32 18.97
N CYS A 109 -19.52 23.44 18.67
CA CYS A 109 -20.19 24.69 18.43
C CYS A 109 -19.35 25.60 17.53
N PHE A 110 -19.96 26.62 16.94
CA PHE A 110 -19.30 27.57 16.04
C PHE A 110 -18.17 28.35 16.70
N GLN A 111 -18.29 28.60 18.00
CA GLN A 111 -17.23 29.29 18.76
C GLN A 111 -15.96 28.43 18.93
N ARG A 112 -16.10 27.12 18.82
CA ARG A 112 -15.00 26.16 18.82
C ARG A 112 -14.75 25.62 17.43
N SER A 113 -14.50 26.53 16.48
CA SER A 113 -14.17 26.18 15.10
C SER A 113 -13.17 27.14 14.49
N VAL A 114 -12.44 26.65 13.51
CA VAL A 114 -11.60 27.41 12.59
C VAL A 114 -11.82 26.85 11.19
N GLU A 115 -11.47 27.61 10.17
CA GLU A 115 -11.71 27.17 8.80
C GLU A 115 -10.62 27.61 7.83
N SER A 116 -10.53 26.89 6.73
CA SER A 116 -9.75 27.23 5.56
C SER A 116 -10.66 27.42 4.34
N GLU A 117 -10.14 27.38 3.14
CA GLU A 117 -10.93 27.56 1.93
C GLU A 117 -11.99 26.47 1.74
N HIS A 118 -11.61 25.19 1.95
CA HIS A 118 -12.46 24.03 1.65
C HIS A 118 -12.89 23.25 2.90
N PHE A 119 -12.30 23.53 4.06
CA PHE A 119 -12.55 22.79 5.28
C PHE A 119 -13.00 23.70 6.43
N VAL A 120 -13.82 23.14 7.31
CA VAL A 120 -14.12 23.69 8.62
C VAL A 120 -13.77 22.65 9.68
N LEU A 121 -13.00 23.07 10.67
CA LEU A 121 -12.55 22.24 11.79
C LEU A 121 -13.29 22.65 13.06
N PHE A 122 -13.97 21.71 13.67
CA PHE A 122 -14.58 21.81 14.99
C PHE A 122 -13.79 20.99 16.01
N TRP A 123 -13.73 21.45 17.25
CA TRP A 123 -13.19 20.64 18.34
C TRP A 123 -14.18 20.53 19.50
N ALA A 124 -14.12 19.38 20.17
CA ALA A 124 -15.05 19.04 21.22
C ALA A 124 -14.85 19.90 22.47
N LYS A 125 -15.95 20.06 23.23
CA LYS A 125 -15.92 20.67 24.58
C LYS A 125 -14.91 19.95 25.47
N GLY A 126 -14.09 20.74 26.19
CA GLY A 126 -12.99 20.23 27.02
C GLY A 126 -11.62 20.31 26.35
N LEU A 127 -11.56 20.51 25.04
CA LEU A 127 -10.33 20.90 24.34
C LEU A 127 -10.19 22.42 24.33
N ASN A 128 -8.99 22.91 24.61
CA ASN A 128 -8.69 24.34 24.68
C ASN A 128 -7.70 24.73 23.58
N LEU A 129 -8.07 25.71 22.78
CA LEU A 129 -7.20 26.26 21.75
C LEU A 129 -6.21 27.26 22.39
N THR A 130 -4.92 27.03 22.22
CA THR A 130 -3.85 27.95 22.65
C THR A 130 -3.63 29.02 21.56
N SER A 131 -2.92 30.10 21.94
CA SER A 131 -2.53 31.17 21.00
C SER A 131 -1.65 30.65 19.84
N ASN A 132 -0.97 29.54 20.00
CA ASN A 132 -0.13 28.90 18.97
C ASN A 132 -0.91 27.92 18.07
N GLY A 133 -2.21 27.80 18.26
CA GLY A 133 -3.06 26.90 17.47
C GLY A 133 -3.09 25.45 17.93
N ASN A 134 -2.55 25.14 19.12
CA ASN A 134 -2.59 23.79 19.67
C ASN A 134 -3.89 23.55 20.46
N LEU A 135 -4.50 22.40 20.26
CA LEU A 135 -5.58 21.89 21.10
C LEU A 135 -4.96 21.13 22.28
N THR A 136 -5.31 21.55 23.49
CA THR A 136 -4.79 21.01 24.77
C THR A 136 -5.91 20.72 25.74
N GLY A 137 -5.59 20.08 26.87
CA GLY A 137 -6.56 19.78 27.94
C GLY A 137 -7.49 18.62 27.65
N GLY A 138 -7.26 17.88 26.59
CA GLY A 138 -8.05 16.72 26.23
C GLY A 138 -7.62 15.42 26.90
N ALA A 139 -8.39 14.36 26.66
CA ALA A 139 -8.10 13.02 27.14
C ALA A 139 -6.89 12.37 26.44
N SER A 140 -6.58 12.78 25.22
CA SER A 140 -5.38 12.33 24.49
C SER A 140 -4.15 13.08 24.97
N SER A 141 -3.03 12.37 25.12
CA SER A 141 -1.71 12.97 25.38
C SER A 141 -1.10 13.66 24.15
N SER A 142 -1.60 13.37 22.96
CA SER A 142 -1.15 13.98 21.72
C SER A 142 -1.73 15.38 21.55
N VAL A 143 -0.98 16.23 20.87
CA VAL A 143 -1.37 17.61 20.58
C VAL A 143 -1.67 17.76 19.10
N CYS A 144 -2.88 18.20 18.78
CA CYS A 144 -3.26 18.58 17.44
C CYS A 144 -3.08 20.10 17.26
N ASN A 145 -2.36 20.52 16.23
CA ASN A 145 -2.29 21.93 15.85
C ASN A 145 -3.29 22.19 14.70
N VAL A 146 -4.29 23.02 14.96
CA VAL A 146 -5.39 23.28 14.02
C VAL A 146 -4.93 23.94 12.73
N ASN A 147 -3.91 24.81 12.78
CA ASN A 147 -3.39 25.49 11.59
C ASN A 147 -2.63 24.52 10.69
N THR A 148 -1.82 23.64 11.30
CA THR A 148 -1.10 22.58 10.57
C THR A 148 -2.10 21.62 9.94
N LEU A 149 -3.12 21.18 10.67
CA LEU A 149 -4.12 20.26 10.17
C LEU A 149 -4.90 20.86 8.99
N LEU A 150 -5.37 22.10 9.07
CA LEU A 150 -6.04 22.77 7.97
C LEU A 150 -5.12 23.00 6.76
N SER A 151 -3.86 23.36 7.00
CA SER A 151 -2.88 23.48 5.90
C SER A 151 -2.64 22.17 5.18
N ASN A 152 -2.56 21.06 5.93
CA ASN A 152 -2.44 19.73 5.35
C ASN A 152 -3.72 19.31 4.61
N ALA A 153 -4.88 19.62 5.15
CA ALA A 153 -6.16 19.35 4.49
C ALA A 153 -6.28 20.09 3.13
N GLU A 154 -5.84 21.35 3.07
CA GLU A 154 -5.81 22.09 1.78
C GLU A 154 -4.79 21.50 0.80
N LYS A 155 -3.63 21.03 1.27
CA LYS A 155 -2.67 20.30 0.44
C LYS A 155 -3.29 19.02 -0.11
N ILE A 156 -4.02 18.27 0.72
CA ILE A 156 -4.75 17.06 0.32
C ILE A 156 -5.79 17.40 -0.74
N TRP A 157 -6.56 18.49 -0.54
CA TRP A 157 -7.52 18.98 -1.52
C TRP A 157 -6.87 19.25 -2.87
N ASP A 158 -5.74 19.98 -2.88
CA ASP A 158 -5.02 20.31 -4.12
C ASP A 158 -4.57 19.07 -4.89
N VAL A 159 -4.20 18.00 -4.18
CA VAL A 159 -3.86 16.71 -4.80
C VAL A 159 -5.14 16.00 -5.27
N TYR A 160 -6.12 15.79 -4.41
CA TYR A 160 -7.27 14.93 -4.71
C TYR A 160 -8.22 15.53 -5.73
N VAL A 161 -8.40 16.84 -5.73
CA VAL A 161 -9.21 17.55 -6.72
C VAL A 161 -8.37 18.00 -7.91
N GLY A 162 -7.24 18.67 -7.62
CA GLY A 162 -6.43 19.32 -8.66
C GLY A 162 -5.62 18.37 -9.52
N GLN A 163 -5.13 17.27 -8.95
CA GLN A 163 -4.29 16.31 -9.67
C GLN A 163 -5.04 15.02 -9.99
N LEU A 164 -5.67 14.40 -8.99
CA LEU A 164 -6.33 13.09 -9.14
C LEU A 164 -7.72 13.22 -9.75
N GLY A 165 -8.42 14.34 -9.55
CA GLY A 165 -9.72 14.60 -10.14
C GLY A 165 -10.88 13.83 -9.52
N PHE A 166 -10.84 13.54 -8.21
CA PHE A 166 -11.94 12.86 -7.51
C PHE A 166 -13.24 13.66 -7.55
N LEU A 167 -13.17 14.98 -7.43
CA LEU A 167 -14.31 15.87 -7.56
C LEU A 167 -14.16 16.74 -8.79
N GLN A 168 -15.29 17.14 -9.35
CA GLN A 168 -15.35 18.08 -10.46
C GLN A 168 -15.74 19.46 -9.91
N PRO A 169 -14.80 20.40 -9.78
CA PRO A 169 -15.14 21.77 -9.43
C PRO A 169 -16.23 22.28 -10.35
N GLY A 170 -17.27 22.80 -9.76
CA GLY A 170 -18.40 23.26 -10.50
C GLY A 170 -19.60 22.35 -10.52
N LYS A 171 -19.41 21.13 -10.19
CA LYS A 171 -20.49 20.14 -10.16
C LYS A 171 -20.57 19.43 -8.80
N SER A 172 -19.66 19.75 -7.88
CA SER A 172 -19.63 19.14 -6.55
C SER A 172 -20.38 19.94 -5.51
N ILE A 173 -20.97 19.25 -4.54
CA ILE A 173 -21.55 19.90 -3.35
C ILE A 173 -20.51 20.72 -2.59
N THR A 174 -19.23 20.37 -2.69
CA THR A 174 -18.12 21.09 -2.07
C THR A 174 -17.85 22.47 -2.67
N ASP A 175 -18.45 22.80 -3.79
CA ASP A 175 -18.49 24.18 -4.31
C ASP A 175 -19.35 25.11 -3.43
N ARG A 176 -20.20 24.53 -2.60
CA ARG A 176 -21.21 25.25 -1.80
C ARG A 176 -21.10 24.96 -0.31
N VAL A 177 -20.57 23.80 0.06
CA VAL A 177 -20.48 23.34 1.45
C VAL A 177 -19.06 22.86 1.73
N LYS A 178 -18.44 23.33 2.81
CA LYS A 178 -17.12 22.87 3.24
C LYS A 178 -17.17 21.45 3.77
N ILE A 179 -16.07 20.76 3.64
CA ILE A 179 -15.86 19.48 4.33
C ILE A 179 -15.65 19.73 5.82
N GLU A 180 -16.34 18.98 6.65
CA GLU A 180 -16.29 19.11 8.09
C GLU A 180 -15.24 18.18 8.71
N MET A 181 -14.48 18.72 9.65
CA MET A 181 -13.49 18.00 10.43
C MET A 181 -13.83 18.14 11.91
N PHE A 182 -13.89 17.04 12.65
CA PHE A 182 -14.21 17.04 14.06
C PHE A 182 -13.11 16.41 14.90
N ILE A 183 -12.53 17.17 15.82
CA ILE A 183 -11.58 16.66 16.81
C ILE A 183 -12.33 16.33 18.07
N VAL A 184 -12.47 15.02 18.36
CA VAL A 184 -13.12 14.52 19.55
C VAL A 184 -12.21 14.52 20.77
N ASN A 185 -12.79 14.67 21.95
CA ASN A 185 -12.04 14.65 23.21
C ASN A 185 -12.02 13.23 23.79
N GLN A 186 -11.19 12.37 23.18
CA GLN A 186 -11.02 10.98 23.60
C GLN A 186 -9.54 10.60 23.54
N SER A 187 -9.11 9.69 24.42
CA SER A 187 -7.74 9.18 24.45
C SER A 187 -7.48 8.13 23.38
N GLU A 188 -8.52 7.37 23.02
CA GLU A 188 -8.46 6.32 22.02
C GLU A 188 -8.92 6.84 20.65
N TRP A 189 -8.55 6.13 19.61
CA TRP A 189 -9.04 6.34 18.26
C TRP A 189 -10.51 5.93 18.14
N ARG A 190 -11.42 6.68 18.73
CA ARG A 190 -12.86 6.43 18.61
C ARG A 190 -13.59 7.74 18.46
N ALA A 191 -14.36 7.80 17.42
CA ALA A 191 -15.06 9.01 17.10
C ALA A 191 -16.21 9.36 18.02
N ASP A 192 -16.99 8.39 18.45
CA ASP A 192 -18.22 8.58 19.20
C ASP A 192 -18.18 8.06 20.64
N GLY A 193 -17.08 7.45 21.05
CA GLY A 193 -16.92 6.87 22.39
C GLY A 193 -17.62 5.55 22.63
N SER A 194 -18.38 5.06 21.67
CA SER A 194 -19.16 3.83 21.78
C SER A 194 -18.53 2.64 21.07
N GLY A 195 -17.70 2.92 20.07
CA GLY A 195 -17.09 1.90 19.24
C GLY A 195 -15.77 1.35 19.77
N THR A 196 -15.34 0.21 19.25
CA THR A 196 -14.05 -0.41 19.56
C THR A 196 -12.96 -0.07 18.55
N ASP A 197 -13.33 0.45 17.43
CA ASP A 197 -12.50 0.88 16.33
C ASP A 197 -12.36 2.40 16.30
N GLY A 198 -11.31 2.88 15.76
CA GLY A 198 -11.07 4.29 15.55
C GLY A 198 -11.86 4.80 14.37
N SER A 199 -13.18 4.67 14.41
CA SER A 199 -13.98 5.01 13.26
C SER A 199 -13.84 6.47 12.90
N VAL A 200 -13.38 6.70 11.69
CA VAL A 200 -13.42 7.99 11.05
C VAL A 200 -14.63 8.00 10.14
N TRP A 201 -15.52 8.90 10.39
CA TRP A 201 -16.69 9.05 9.57
C TRP A 201 -16.35 9.85 8.32
N THR A 202 -16.68 9.29 7.20
CA THR A 202 -16.36 9.85 5.89
C THR A 202 -17.56 10.45 5.21
N ALA A 203 -18.73 10.24 5.78
CA ALA A 203 -20.00 10.54 5.16
C ALA A 203 -21.05 10.98 6.18
N GLY A 204 -21.91 11.84 5.77
CA GLY A 204 -23.04 12.26 6.56
C GLY A 204 -24.02 13.12 5.79
N SER A 205 -25.12 13.39 6.44
CA SER A 205 -26.04 14.45 6.02
C SER A 205 -26.06 15.51 7.10
N GLY A 206 -26.05 16.74 6.71
CA GLY A 206 -26.10 17.87 7.61
C GLY A 206 -27.04 18.95 7.11
N SER A 207 -27.10 20.04 7.85
CA SER A 207 -27.91 21.20 7.47
C SER A 207 -27.06 22.46 7.51
N ASP A 208 -27.31 23.35 6.55
CA ASP A 208 -26.71 24.68 6.56
C ASP A 208 -27.32 25.57 7.68
N ARG A 209 -26.86 26.82 7.78
CA ARG A 209 -27.38 27.79 8.76
C ARG A 209 -28.85 28.01 8.64
N THR A 210 -29.43 27.79 7.48
CA THR A 210 -30.88 27.97 7.20
C THR A 210 -31.65 26.67 7.47
N GLN A 211 -30.99 25.62 8.01
CA GLN A 211 -31.56 24.31 8.29
C GLN A 211 -31.94 23.53 7.01
N LYS A 212 -31.38 23.89 5.86
CA LYS A 212 -31.52 23.07 4.65
C LYS A 212 -30.61 21.87 4.72
N PRO A 213 -31.13 20.67 4.45
CA PRO A 213 -30.32 19.46 4.46
C PRO A 213 -29.36 19.44 3.26
N HIS A 214 -28.14 18.98 3.51
CA HIS A 214 -27.11 18.76 2.51
C HIS A 214 -26.42 17.42 2.75
N LYS A 215 -25.92 16.82 1.69
CA LYS A 215 -24.88 15.79 1.82
C LYS A 215 -23.56 16.48 2.15
N VAL A 216 -22.84 15.93 3.11
CA VAL A 216 -21.61 16.55 3.64
C VAL A 216 -20.52 15.52 3.68
N GLY A 217 -19.36 15.88 3.18
CA GLY A 217 -18.14 15.18 3.48
C GLY A 217 -17.70 15.56 4.89
N LEU A 218 -17.44 14.56 5.73
CA LEU A 218 -16.95 14.80 7.08
C LEU A 218 -15.99 13.71 7.53
N PHE A 219 -15.05 14.07 8.37
CA PHE A 219 -14.31 13.08 9.14
C PHE A 219 -14.15 13.53 10.59
N HIS A 220 -14.00 12.60 11.50
CA HIS A 220 -13.72 12.88 12.89
C HIS A 220 -12.65 11.95 13.45
N CYS A 221 -11.82 12.46 14.33
CA CYS A 221 -10.73 11.74 14.95
C CYS A 221 -10.35 12.38 16.29
N ASN A 222 -9.55 11.69 17.07
CA ASN A 222 -8.93 12.30 18.23
C ASN A 222 -7.65 13.08 17.84
N ALA A 223 -7.07 13.79 18.82
CA ALA A 223 -5.87 14.60 18.57
C ALA A 223 -4.64 13.75 18.13
N TRP A 224 -4.58 12.48 18.53
CA TRP A 224 -3.51 11.57 18.12
C TRP A 224 -3.58 11.28 16.61
N ALA A 225 -4.73 10.86 16.12
CA ALA A 225 -4.92 10.60 14.69
C ALA A 225 -4.75 11.87 13.84
N ALA A 226 -5.28 13.00 14.32
CA ALA A 226 -5.13 14.29 13.67
C ALA A 226 -3.68 14.79 13.56
N SER A 227 -2.78 14.27 14.39
CA SER A 227 -1.34 14.59 14.34
C SER A 227 -0.57 13.75 13.30
N ASN A 228 -1.18 12.71 12.74
CA ASN A 228 -0.57 11.86 11.71
C ASN A 228 -1.08 12.28 10.32
N ASN A 229 -0.22 12.90 9.55
CA ASN A 229 -0.57 13.47 8.25
C ASN A 229 -1.02 12.42 7.22
N VAL A 230 -0.43 11.22 7.25
CA VAL A 230 -0.78 10.12 6.33
C VAL A 230 -2.15 9.58 6.67
N THR A 231 -2.43 9.36 7.95
CA THR A 231 -3.76 8.96 8.43
C THR A 231 -4.82 9.99 8.03
N VAL A 232 -4.55 11.28 8.24
CA VAL A 232 -5.48 12.35 7.84
C VAL A 232 -5.73 12.32 6.33
N ALA A 233 -4.70 12.09 5.52
CA ALA A 233 -4.87 11.99 4.07
C ALA A 233 -5.69 10.76 3.67
N HIS A 234 -5.45 9.61 4.29
CA HIS A 234 -6.22 8.39 4.09
C HIS A 234 -7.71 8.62 4.37
N GLU A 235 -8.03 9.18 5.52
CA GLU A 235 -9.41 9.38 5.95
C GLU A 235 -10.15 10.47 5.14
N ILE A 236 -9.45 11.53 4.77
CA ILE A 236 -9.99 12.49 3.80
C ILE A 236 -10.19 11.81 2.43
N GLY A 237 -9.39 10.80 2.09
CA GLY A 237 -9.60 9.94 0.92
C GLY A 237 -10.99 9.32 0.91
N HIS A 238 -11.39 8.69 2.00
CA HIS A 238 -12.74 8.14 2.15
C HIS A 238 -13.82 9.20 2.03
N THR A 239 -13.61 10.38 2.59
CA THR A 239 -14.52 11.52 2.42
C THR A 239 -14.75 11.85 0.95
N PHE A 240 -13.70 11.81 0.14
CA PHE A 240 -13.79 12.07 -1.31
C PHE A 240 -14.49 10.93 -2.07
N GLN A 241 -14.24 9.69 -1.70
CA GLN A 241 -14.95 8.53 -2.25
C GLN A 241 -16.46 8.63 -2.02
N TYR A 242 -16.86 9.02 -0.81
CA TYR A 242 -18.28 9.28 -0.50
C TYR A 242 -18.85 10.46 -1.33
N LEU A 243 -18.11 11.56 -1.44
CA LEU A 243 -18.54 12.75 -2.15
C LEU A 243 -18.78 12.46 -3.64
N VAL A 244 -18.05 11.52 -4.24
CA VAL A 244 -18.34 11.04 -5.61
C VAL A 244 -19.78 10.54 -5.71
N SER A 245 -20.20 9.64 -4.83
CA SER A 245 -21.58 9.13 -4.82
C SER A 245 -22.59 10.22 -4.46
N ALA A 246 -22.21 11.15 -3.58
CA ALA A 246 -23.06 12.27 -3.20
C ALA A 246 -23.32 13.23 -4.36
N ASP A 247 -22.33 13.47 -5.21
CA ASP A 247 -22.42 14.37 -6.36
C ASP A 247 -23.12 13.73 -7.55
N LEU A 248 -22.88 12.45 -7.82
CA LEU A 248 -23.34 11.76 -9.03
C LEU A 248 -24.64 10.97 -8.84
N GLY A 249 -25.01 10.69 -7.59
CA GLY A 249 -26.20 9.89 -7.26
C GLY A 249 -25.89 8.38 -7.15
N SER A 250 -26.89 7.63 -6.71
CA SER A 250 -26.74 6.21 -6.32
C SER A 250 -26.48 5.22 -7.46
N THR A 251 -26.52 5.64 -8.68
CA THR A 251 -26.23 4.80 -9.86
C THR A 251 -24.76 4.88 -10.27
N HIS A 252 -24.01 5.79 -9.71
CA HIS A 252 -22.59 6.02 -9.96
C HIS A 252 -21.78 5.90 -8.67
N GLY A 253 -20.51 5.64 -8.82
CA GLY A 253 -19.62 5.37 -7.72
C GLY A 253 -19.81 3.96 -7.15
N LEU A 254 -18.83 3.53 -6.35
CA LEU A 254 -18.84 2.22 -5.73
C LEU A 254 -19.61 2.27 -4.40
N ASN A 255 -20.29 1.20 -4.06
CA ASN A 255 -20.98 1.10 -2.78
C ASN A 255 -19.97 0.97 -1.64
N TYR A 256 -20.14 1.85 -0.68
CA TYR A 256 -19.35 1.90 0.54
C TYR A 256 -20.08 1.13 1.68
N VAL A 257 -20.30 -0.16 1.47
CA VAL A 257 -21.08 -1.01 2.38
C VAL A 257 -20.35 -2.33 2.59
N LEU A 258 -20.22 -2.76 3.84
CA LEU A 258 -19.71 -4.08 4.19
C LEU A 258 -20.69 -5.19 3.80
N GLY A 259 -20.17 -6.34 3.38
CA GLY A 259 -20.95 -7.55 3.12
C GLY A 259 -21.30 -7.80 1.65
N ALA A 260 -22.16 -8.75 1.40
CA ALA A 260 -22.45 -9.29 0.07
C ALA A 260 -23.01 -8.28 -0.97
N ASN A 261 -23.40 -7.09 -0.54
CA ASN A 261 -23.88 -6.04 -1.42
C ASN A 261 -22.84 -4.93 -1.67
N SER A 262 -21.60 -5.14 -1.21
CA SER A 262 -20.50 -4.19 -1.44
C SER A 262 -19.86 -4.49 -2.79
N ASN A 263 -20.17 -3.71 -3.80
CA ASN A 263 -19.48 -3.82 -5.09
C ASN A 263 -18.10 -3.12 -5.08
N GLY A 264 -17.88 -2.20 -4.18
CA GLY A 264 -16.58 -1.55 -3.99
C GLY A 264 -15.62 -2.40 -3.17
N ASN A 265 -16.15 -3.38 -2.44
CA ASN A 265 -15.40 -4.22 -1.52
C ASN A 265 -14.45 -3.39 -0.64
N GLU A 266 -13.33 -3.92 -0.17
CA GLU A 266 -12.32 -3.15 0.55
C GLU A 266 -11.42 -2.29 -0.35
N TRP A 267 -11.66 -2.23 -1.62
CA TRP A 267 -10.92 -1.34 -2.53
C TRP A 267 -10.95 0.12 -2.08
N TRP A 268 -11.93 0.50 -1.32
CA TRP A 268 -11.95 1.84 -0.71
C TRP A 268 -10.74 2.09 0.19
N GLU A 269 -10.27 1.08 0.95
CA GLU A 269 -9.10 1.18 1.81
C GLU A 269 -7.80 1.24 1.00
N ASP A 270 -7.67 0.35 0.01
CA ASP A 270 -6.55 0.37 -0.94
C ASP A 270 -6.45 1.73 -1.63
N CYS A 271 -7.60 2.25 -2.09
CA CYS A 271 -7.66 3.53 -2.76
C CYS A 271 -7.31 4.69 -1.82
N ALA A 272 -7.77 4.67 -0.55
CA ALA A 272 -7.45 5.70 0.43
C ALA A 272 -5.94 5.73 0.76
N ASN A 273 -5.31 4.56 0.89
CA ASN A 273 -3.86 4.45 1.04
C ASN A 273 -3.12 4.96 -0.21
N TRP A 274 -3.55 4.55 -1.40
CA TRP A 274 -3.00 5.08 -2.64
C TRP A 274 -3.12 6.61 -2.72
N GLN A 275 -4.29 7.17 -2.38
CA GLN A 275 -4.51 8.61 -2.32
C GLN A 275 -3.54 9.29 -1.34
N ALA A 276 -3.38 8.73 -0.14
CA ALA A 276 -2.45 9.26 0.87
C ALA A 276 -1.00 9.24 0.37
N HIS A 277 -0.59 8.20 -0.35
CA HIS A 277 0.74 8.10 -0.96
C HIS A 277 0.95 9.14 -2.08
N LYS A 278 -0.11 9.64 -2.74
CA LYS A 278 0.04 10.75 -3.71
C LYS A 278 0.29 12.09 -3.03
N VAL A 279 -0.13 12.24 -1.78
CA VAL A 279 0.17 13.43 -0.95
C VAL A 279 1.52 13.31 -0.25
N TYR A 280 1.85 12.10 0.22
CA TYR A 280 3.05 11.76 0.99
C TYR A 280 3.81 10.58 0.37
N PRO A 281 4.47 10.76 -0.79
CA PRO A 281 5.05 9.65 -1.54
C PRO A 281 6.16 8.89 -0.81
N ALA A 282 6.86 9.51 0.14
CA ALA A 282 7.89 8.85 0.94
C ALA A 282 7.34 7.72 1.82
N GLU A 283 6.05 7.77 2.16
CA GLU A 283 5.39 6.78 3.02
C GLU A 283 4.95 5.53 2.25
N GLN A 284 4.97 5.56 0.93
CA GLN A 284 4.54 4.45 0.08
C GLN A 284 5.31 3.17 0.36
N PHE A 285 6.58 3.28 0.72
CA PHE A 285 7.47 2.14 0.98
C PHE A 285 7.70 1.91 2.48
N SER A 286 6.75 2.30 3.32
CA SER A 286 6.74 2.04 4.76
C SER A 286 6.22 0.62 5.09
N SER A 287 5.62 0.43 6.25
CA SER A 287 5.09 -0.86 6.70
C SER A 287 4.11 -1.52 5.73
N ASN A 288 3.31 -0.73 5.00
CA ASN A 288 2.34 -1.28 4.04
C ASN A 288 3.03 -2.02 2.89
N TRP A 289 4.18 -1.51 2.42
CA TRP A 289 4.98 -2.20 1.41
C TRP A 289 5.48 -3.55 1.90
N SER A 290 6.04 -3.60 3.11
CA SER A 290 6.51 -4.86 3.67
C SER A 290 5.38 -5.89 3.90
N ASN A 291 4.19 -5.42 4.27
CA ASN A 291 3.01 -6.27 4.38
C ASN A 291 2.49 -6.74 3.00
N ASN A 292 2.55 -5.88 1.99
CA ASN A 292 2.20 -6.27 0.61
C ASN A 292 3.03 -7.44 0.13
N GLN A 293 4.31 -7.49 0.45
CA GLN A 293 5.20 -8.61 0.09
C GLN A 293 4.72 -9.96 0.61
N GLU A 294 3.91 -9.98 1.64
CA GLU A 294 3.34 -11.20 2.22
C GLU A 294 1.95 -11.53 1.69
N MET A 295 1.26 -10.54 1.10
CA MET A 295 -0.16 -10.60 0.75
C MET A 295 -0.44 -10.48 -0.75
N HIS A 296 0.56 -10.18 -1.58
CA HIS A 296 0.36 -9.95 -3.02
C HIS A 296 -0.12 -11.17 -3.82
N HIS A 297 -0.15 -12.36 -3.20
CA HIS A 297 -0.76 -13.56 -3.78
C HIS A 297 -2.27 -13.62 -3.58
N LEU A 298 -2.83 -12.82 -2.69
CA LEU A 298 -4.27 -12.74 -2.45
C LEU A 298 -5.00 -12.10 -3.63
N ASN A 299 -6.32 -12.26 -3.68
CA ASN A 299 -7.16 -11.61 -4.68
C ASN A 299 -6.88 -10.11 -4.73
N ILE A 300 -6.90 -9.52 -5.93
CA ILE A 300 -6.59 -8.09 -6.14
C ILE A 300 -7.43 -7.15 -5.28
N ILE A 301 -8.62 -7.57 -4.87
CA ILE A 301 -9.52 -6.83 -3.97
C ILE A 301 -9.85 -7.65 -2.71
N HIS A 302 -8.90 -8.38 -2.15
CA HIS A 302 -9.07 -9.22 -0.97
C HIS A 302 -9.13 -8.41 0.32
N GLU A 303 -10.09 -8.70 1.21
CA GLU A 303 -10.28 -8.00 2.50
C GLU A 303 -9.07 -8.06 3.42
N GLY A 304 -8.33 -9.16 3.42
CA GLY A 304 -7.10 -9.30 4.20
C GLY A 304 -5.97 -8.37 3.75
N ALA A 305 -5.98 -7.96 2.48
CA ALA A 305 -4.96 -7.11 1.87
C ALA A 305 -5.34 -5.64 1.76
N ARG A 306 -6.55 -5.25 2.16
CA ARG A 306 -7.18 -3.93 1.96
C ARG A 306 -6.32 -2.69 2.25
N TYR A 307 -5.37 -2.79 3.18
CA TYR A 307 -4.46 -1.69 3.51
C TYR A 307 -3.12 -1.78 2.79
N ASN A 308 -2.85 -2.87 2.09
CA ASN A 308 -1.51 -3.21 1.66
C ASN A 308 -1.37 -3.47 0.15
N ASN A 309 -2.48 -3.58 -0.59
CA ASN A 309 -2.46 -3.95 -2.01
C ASN A 309 -2.65 -2.75 -2.96
N CYS A 310 -2.43 -1.53 -2.52
CA CYS A 310 -2.69 -0.31 -3.30
C CYS A 310 -1.74 -0.07 -4.50
N TYR A 311 -0.69 -0.86 -4.67
CA TYR A 311 0.44 -0.56 -5.57
C TYR A 311 0.12 -0.74 -7.05
N TYR A 312 -0.78 -1.66 -7.42
CA TYR A 312 -1.18 -1.86 -8.83
C TYR A 312 -1.91 -0.64 -9.40
N GLN A 313 -2.50 0.21 -8.57
CA GLN A 313 -3.15 1.44 -9.00
C GLN A 313 -2.16 2.43 -9.63
N ASP A 314 -0.88 2.38 -9.25
CA ASP A 314 0.15 3.17 -9.91
C ASP A 314 0.46 2.68 -11.32
N TRP A 315 0.36 1.38 -11.57
CA TRP A 315 0.43 0.82 -12.92
C TRP A 315 -0.72 1.31 -13.80
N TRP A 316 -1.94 1.24 -13.30
CA TRP A 316 -3.11 1.78 -14.01
C TRP A 316 -2.94 3.26 -14.35
N CYS A 317 -2.41 4.03 -13.41
CA CYS A 317 -2.13 5.44 -13.63
C CYS A 317 -0.98 5.69 -14.61
N GLN A 318 0.01 4.82 -14.64
CA GLN A 318 1.10 4.90 -15.63
C GLN A 318 0.59 4.71 -17.06
N LEU A 319 -0.38 3.82 -17.25
CA LEU A 319 -0.95 3.53 -18.56
C LEU A 319 -1.97 4.58 -19.02
N HIS A 320 -2.84 5.02 -18.13
CA HIS A 320 -4.05 5.78 -18.50
C HIS A 320 -4.11 7.19 -17.89
N GLY A 321 -3.08 7.58 -17.15
CA GLY A 321 -2.97 8.91 -16.51
C GLY A 321 -3.37 8.92 -15.04
N ILE A 322 -2.86 9.92 -14.33
CA ILE A 322 -2.96 10.00 -12.85
C ILE A 322 -4.40 10.05 -12.32
N ASN A 323 -5.37 10.37 -13.13
CA ASN A 323 -6.77 10.41 -12.76
C ASN A 323 -7.53 9.10 -12.96
N THR A 324 -6.86 8.02 -13.34
CA THR A 324 -7.47 6.72 -13.63
C THR A 324 -8.29 6.18 -12.46
N VAL A 325 -7.73 6.16 -11.27
CA VAL A 325 -8.42 5.68 -10.06
C VAL A 325 -9.67 6.52 -9.77
N ALA A 326 -9.56 7.84 -9.86
CA ALA A 326 -10.70 8.73 -9.68
C ALA A 326 -11.78 8.53 -10.77
N ARG A 327 -11.39 8.16 -12.00
CA ARG A 327 -12.34 7.81 -13.06
C ARG A 327 -13.08 6.51 -12.74
N VAL A 328 -12.39 5.49 -12.24
CA VAL A 328 -13.05 4.27 -11.80
C VAL A 328 -14.11 4.58 -10.74
N TRP A 329 -13.81 5.42 -9.75
CA TRP A 329 -14.80 5.88 -8.77
C TRP A 329 -15.98 6.64 -9.40
N ARG A 330 -15.72 7.60 -10.27
CA ARG A 330 -16.77 8.49 -10.81
C ARG A 330 -17.58 7.88 -11.94
N GLU A 331 -16.97 7.01 -12.73
CA GLU A 331 -17.57 6.48 -13.96
C GLU A 331 -18.04 5.05 -13.81
N SER A 332 -17.86 4.43 -12.62
CA SER A 332 -18.46 3.13 -12.30
C SER A 332 -19.99 3.21 -12.29
N VAL A 333 -20.62 2.14 -12.69
CA VAL A 333 -22.10 2.02 -12.76
C VAL A 333 -22.50 0.78 -11.95
N ASN A 334 -23.36 1.00 -10.94
CA ASN A 334 -23.85 -0.12 -10.12
C ASN A 334 -24.49 -1.23 -10.98
N PRO A 335 -24.17 -2.51 -10.76
CA PRO A 335 -23.41 -3.08 -9.62
C PRO A 335 -21.92 -3.42 -9.92
N GLU A 336 -21.28 -2.74 -10.87
CA GLU A 336 -19.87 -3.00 -11.19
C GLU A 336 -18.98 -2.93 -9.94
N ASP A 337 -18.02 -3.86 -9.86
CA ASP A 337 -16.88 -3.72 -8.95
C ASP A 337 -15.76 -2.87 -9.61
N PRO A 338 -14.68 -2.53 -8.88
CA PRO A 338 -13.61 -1.71 -9.43
C PRO A 338 -12.94 -2.32 -10.67
N ILE A 339 -12.82 -3.65 -10.72
CA ILE A 339 -12.18 -4.35 -11.84
C ILE A 339 -13.08 -4.30 -13.07
N GLN A 340 -14.37 -4.59 -12.91
CA GLN A 340 -15.36 -4.49 -13.99
C GLN A 340 -15.45 -3.07 -14.54
N ALA A 341 -15.48 -2.07 -13.64
CA ALA A 341 -15.49 -0.67 -14.04
C ALA A 341 -14.23 -0.29 -14.83
N TYR A 342 -13.05 -0.73 -14.36
CA TYR A 342 -11.79 -0.50 -15.07
C TYR A 342 -11.80 -1.15 -16.46
N MET A 343 -12.13 -2.44 -16.52
CA MET A 343 -12.18 -3.18 -17.80
C MET A 343 -13.09 -2.46 -18.81
N ARG A 344 -14.29 -2.07 -18.42
CA ARG A 344 -15.22 -1.35 -19.30
C ARG A 344 -14.66 0.01 -19.71
N LEU A 345 -14.09 0.78 -18.81
CA LEU A 345 -13.59 2.14 -19.07
C LEU A 345 -12.42 2.18 -20.04
N PHE A 346 -11.58 1.13 -20.01
CA PHE A 346 -10.38 1.05 -20.85
C PHE A 346 -10.48 0.02 -21.96
N GLY A 347 -11.66 -0.60 -22.13
CA GLY A 347 -11.97 -1.47 -23.28
C GLY A 347 -11.33 -2.84 -23.20
N HIS A 348 -11.16 -3.37 -22.01
CA HIS A 348 -10.64 -4.69 -21.77
C HIS A 348 -11.73 -5.77 -21.74
N ASP A 349 -11.40 -6.92 -22.28
CA ASP A 349 -11.98 -8.21 -21.91
C ASP A 349 -11.11 -8.87 -20.83
N ASP A 350 -11.55 -10.01 -20.29
CA ASP A 350 -10.83 -10.72 -19.23
C ASP A 350 -9.39 -11.06 -19.63
N GLN A 351 -9.16 -11.39 -20.89
CA GLN A 351 -7.84 -11.82 -21.36
C GLN A 351 -6.86 -10.65 -21.52
N SER A 352 -7.32 -9.55 -22.10
CA SER A 352 -6.51 -8.33 -22.26
C SER A 352 -6.25 -7.64 -20.93
N PHE A 353 -7.20 -7.67 -20.00
CA PHE A 353 -6.99 -7.19 -18.64
C PHE A 353 -5.97 -8.07 -17.91
N ALA A 354 -6.06 -9.38 -18.01
CA ALA A 354 -5.09 -10.30 -17.43
C ALA A 354 -3.67 -10.05 -17.95
N ASP A 355 -3.52 -9.79 -19.25
CA ASP A 355 -2.22 -9.47 -19.84
C ASP A 355 -1.67 -8.15 -19.30
N GLU A 356 -2.50 -7.12 -19.24
CA GLU A 356 -2.11 -5.81 -18.72
C GLU A 356 -1.76 -5.85 -17.24
N GLN A 357 -2.59 -6.51 -16.43
CA GLN A 357 -2.36 -6.64 -14.99
C GLN A 357 -1.08 -7.44 -14.68
N PHE A 358 -0.84 -8.52 -15.45
CA PHE A 358 0.40 -9.28 -15.34
C PHE A 358 1.64 -8.42 -15.63
N MET A 359 1.59 -7.61 -16.70
CA MET A 359 2.69 -6.68 -16.97
C MET A 359 2.90 -5.70 -15.83
N GLY A 360 1.82 -5.21 -15.22
CA GLY A 360 1.91 -4.39 -14.02
C GLY A 360 2.68 -5.07 -12.89
N TYR A 361 2.38 -6.32 -12.60
CA TYR A 361 3.07 -7.07 -11.56
C TYR A 361 4.53 -7.39 -11.93
N ALA A 362 4.82 -7.66 -13.18
CA ALA A 362 6.20 -7.80 -13.64
C ALA A 362 7.01 -6.50 -13.45
N HIS A 363 6.39 -5.34 -13.72
CA HIS A 363 6.98 -4.03 -13.46
C HIS A 363 7.12 -3.76 -11.95
N ILE A 364 6.11 -4.08 -11.14
CA ILE A 364 6.15 -3.95 -9.68
C ILE A 364 7.27 -4.81 -9.09
N ALA A 365 7.38 -6.08 -9.49
CA ALA A 365 8.44 -6.98 -9.03
C ALA A 365 9.85 -6.43 -9.27
N ALA A 366 10.04 -5.68 -10.35
CA ALA A 366 11.31 -5.04 -10.68
C ALA A 366 11.38 -3.56 -10.28
N MET A 367 10.40 -3.04 -9.53
CA MET A 367 10.28 -1.62 -9.15
C MET A 367 10.37 -0.67 -10.36
N ASP A 368 9.74 -1.06 -11.47
CA ASP A 368 9.77 -0.33 -12.75
C ASP A 368 8.49 0.47 -13.00
N ILE A 369 8.09 1.24 -12.00
CA ILE A 369 6.96 2.17 -12.06
C ILE A 369 7.51 3.61 -12.06
N ASP A 370 7.12 4.42 -13.02
CA ASP A 370 7.67 5.78 -13.19
C ASP A 370 7.45 6.65 -11.94
N ALA A 371 6.30 6.54 -11.30
CA ALA A 371 5.99 7.27 -10.07
C ALA A 371 6.91 6.90 -8.89
N TRP A 372 7.53 5.72 -8.92
CA TRP A 372 8.40 5.21 -7.86
C TRP A 372 9.85 5.60 -8.04
N ARG A 373 10.28 5.91 -9.26
CA ARG A 373 11.71 6.15 -9.59
C ARG A 373 12.35 7.22 -8.73
N THR A 374 11.62 8.28 -8.38
CA THR A 374 12.15 9.37 -7.55
C THR A 374 12.37 8.95 -6.10
N TYR A 375 11.48 8.13 -5.54
CA TYR A 375 11.51 7.71 -4.13
C TYR A 375 12.11 6.32 -3.96
N GLY A 376 11.95 5.45 -4.94
CA GLY A 376 12.51 4.11 -4.97
C GLY A 376 14.00 4.04 -5.29
N GLN A 377 14.58 5.09 -5.88
CA GLN A 377 16.01 5.09 -6.23
C GLN A 377 16.92 4.88 -5.02
N GLY A 378 16.58 5.44 -3.86
CA GLY A 378 17.32 5.22 -2.62
C GLY A 378 17.19 3.79 -2.09
N LEU A 379 16.05 3.15 -2.33
CA LEU A 379 15.77 1.76 -1.94
C LEU A 379 16.42 0.76 -2.90
N ILE A 380 16.52 1.12 -4.17
CA ILE A 380 17.21 0.34 -5.21
C ILE A 380 18.74 0.47 -5.13
N GLY A 381 19.28 1.31 -4.27
CA GLY A 381 20.70 1.71 -4.22
C GLY A 381 21.69 0.62 -3.81
N SER A 382 21.32 -0.36 -2.96
CA SER A 382 22.19 -1.48 -2.60
C SER A 382 21.54 -2.82 -2.96
N GLU A 383 22.33 -3.80 -3.39
CA GLU A 383 21.83 -5.12 -3.80
C GLU A 383 21.00 -5.82 -2.70
N GLN A 384 21.44 -5.72 -1.46
CA GLN A 384 20.74 -6.35 -0.34
C GLN A 384 19.41 -5.65 -0.01
N GLN A 385 19.35 -4.33 -0.11
CA GLN A 385 18.11 -3.58 0.07
C GLN A 385 17.11 -3.88 -1.04
N ARG A 386 17.56 -4.09 -2.27
CA ARG A 386 16.69 -4.48 -3.39
C ARG A 386 15.94 -5.78 -3.17
N LEU A 387 16.64 -6.80 -2.65
CA LEU A 387 16.02 -8.09 -2.32
C LEU A 387 15.03 -7.98 -1.15
N GLN A 388 15.15 -6.95 -0.32
CA GLN A 388 14.25 -6.69 0.80
C GLN A 388 13.02 -5.86 0.40
N GLU A 389 13.15 -5.02 -0.61
CA GLU A 389 12.10 -4.06 -1.01
C GLU A 389 11.30 -4.54 -2.23
N VAL A 390 11.80 -5.50 -2.99
CA VAL A 390 11.07 -6.11 -4.11
C VAL A 390 10.23 -7.28 -3.57
N PRO A 391 8.95 -7.39 -3.98
CA PRO A 391 8.13 -8.51 -3.56
C PRO A 391 8.76 -9.84 -3.91
N GLU A 392 9.16 -10.59 -2.91
CA GLU A 392 9.67 -11.95 -3.05
C GLU A 392 8.66 -12.92 -2.48
N THR A 393 8.12 -13.77 -3.30
CA THR A 393 7.38 -14.92 -2.84
C THR A 393 8.25 -16.15 -2.94
N ILE A 394 8.54 -16.73 -1.82
CA ILE A 394 9.35 -17.93 -1.73
C ILE A 394 8.44 -19.12 -1.87
N VAL A 395 8.54 -19.82 -3.00
CA VAL A 395 7.35 -20.53 -3.33
C VAL A 395 7.48 -21.83 -3.98
N ALA A 396 8.58 -22.46 -4.03
CA ALA A 396 8.55 -23.74 -4.68
C ALA A 396 8.79 -24.87 -3.70
N SER A 397 7.83 -25.79 -3.60
CA SER A 397 8.05 -27.10 -2.99
C SER A 397 8.37 -28.09 -4.08
N HIS A 398 9.33 -28.97 -3.84
CA HIS A 398 9.49 -30.15 -4.68
C HIS A 398 8.22 -31.00 -4.61
N LEU A 399 7.74 -31.46 -5.75
CA LEU A 399 6.71 -32.49 -5.76
C LEU A 399 7.30 -33.78 -5.16
N ALA A 400 6.54 -34.43 -4.30
CA ALA A 400 6.98 -35.69 -3.71
C ALA A 400 7.34 -36.70 -4.81
N GLY A 401 8.59 -37.18 -4.80
CA GLY A 401 9.12 -38.15 -5.76
C GLY A 401 9.54 -37.59 -7.12
N ASP A 402 9.38 -36.29 -7.39
CA ASP A 402 9.86 -35.62 -8.61
C ASP A 402 10.65 -34.37 -8.23
N THR A 403 11.96 -34.47 -8.25
CA THR A 403 12.87 -33.39 -7.83
C THR A 403 13.04 -32.29 -8.85
N ASP A 404 12.50 -32.46 -10.08
CA ASP A 404 12.67 -31.51 -11.14
C ASP A 404 11.52 -30.48 -11.20
N TRP A 405 10.39 -30.79 -10.56
CA TRP A 405 9.23 -29.91 -10.51
C TRP A 405 9.09 -29.22 -9.16
N TRP A 406 8.76 -27.95 -9.23
CA TRP A 406 8.47 -27.10 -8.10
C TRP A 406 6.98 -26.76 -8.09
N ILE A 407 6.32 -26.90 -6.96
CA ILE A 407 4.90 -26.54 -6.80
C ILE A 407 4.76 -25.34 -5.88
N VAL A 408 3.85 -24.46 -6.19
CA VAL A 408 3.52 -23.32 -5.32
C VAL A 408 3.02 -23.81 -3.96
N ASP A 409 3.46 -23.16 -2.88
CA ASP A 409 2.95 -23.46 -1.53
C ASP A 409 1.49 -22.99 -1.40
N PRO A 410 0.58 -23.81 -0.84
CA PRO A 410 -0.83 -23.41 -0.64
C PRO A 410 -1.01 -22.10 0.11
N ALA A 411 -0.09 -21.74 1.02
CA ALA A 411 -0.17 -20.49 1.77
C ALA A 411 0.14 -19.24 0.94
N TYR A 412 0.79 -19.43 -0.22
CA TYR A 412 1.18 -18.33 -1.12
C TYR A 412 0.65 -18.55 -2.55
N CYS A 413 -0.32 -19.44 -2.69
CA CYS A 413 -0.90 -19.76 -3.98
C CYS A 413 -1.68 -18.56 -4.51
N PRO A 414 -1.42 -18.09 -5.73
CA PRO A 414 -2.13 -16.95 -6.29
C PRO A 414 -3.63 -17.17 -6.34
N GLN A 415 -4.38 -16.19 -5.92
CA GLN A 415 -5.81 -16.05 -6.10
C GLN A 415 -6.12 -15.24 -7.38
N ASN A 416 -7.36 -14.80 -7.57
CA ASN A 416 -7.75 -14.01 -8.74
C ASN A 416 -6.96 -12.71 -8.81
N TYR A 417 -6.13 -12.59 -9.85
CA TYR A 417 -5.20 -11.48 -10.06
C TYR A 417 -4.26 -11.21 -8.88
N GLY A 418 -4.05 -12.21 -8.00
CA GLY A 418 -2.90 -12.26 -7.10
C GLY A 418 -1.69 -12.84 -7.82
N TYR A 419 -0.48 -12.55 -7.37
CA TYR A 419 0.73 -12.98 -8.06
C TYR A 419 1.83 -13.46 -7.11
N ASN A 420 2.78 -14.19 -7.67
CA ASN A 420 4.06 -14.51 -7.06
C ASN A 420 5.20 -13.91 -7.88
N ALA A 421 6.20 -13.35 -7.22
CA ALA A 421 7.48 -13.00 -7.83
C ALA A 421 8.53 -13.97 -7.28
N ASN A 422 8.75 -15.09 -7.99
CA ASN A 422 9.63 -16.15 -7.57
C ASN A 422 11.07 -15.81 -7.93
N PRO A 423 11.99 -15.59 -6.97
CA PRO A 423 13.37 -15.28 -7.27
C PRO A 423 14.10 -16.52 -7.82
N ILE A 424 14.90 -16.29 -8.85
CA ILE A 424 15.67 -17.31 -9.57
C ILE A 424 17.15 -16.97 -9.46
N LYS A 425 17.99 -17.97 -9.29
CA LYS A 425 19.45 -17.80 -9.33
C LYS A 425 19.87 -17.24 -10.70
N VAL A 426 20.70 -16.20 -10.70
CA VAL A 426 21.16 -15.59 -11.92
C VAL A 426 22.37 -16.39 -12.46
N PRO A 427 22.25 -17.08 -13.59
CA PRO A 427 23.38 -17.77 -14.20
C PRO A 427 24.27 -16.81 -14.99
N ALA A 428 25.27 -17.36 -15.70
CA ALA A 428 26.15 -16.56 -16.53
C ALA A 428 25.39 -15.80 -17.64
N VAL A 429 25.88 -14.62 -17.99
CA VAL A 429 25.35 -13.81 -19.11
C VAL A 429 25.29 -14.66 -20.39
N GLY A 430 24.22 -14.50 -21.15
CA GLY A 430 23.95 -15.25 -22.37
C GLY A 430 23.34 -16.64 -22.15
N THR A 431 23.20 -17.11 -20.90
CA THR A 431 22.48 -18.35 -20.61
C THR A 431 21.00 -18.17 -20.88
N GLU A 432 20.40 -19.13 -21.59
CA GLU A 432 18.94 -19.21 -21.67
C GLU A 432 18.40 -19.87 -20.40
N VAL A 433 17.54 -19.17 -19.69
CA VAL A 433 16.76 -19.70 -18.56
C VAL A 433 15.34 -19.94 -19.06
N LYS A 434 14.83 -21.14 -18.84
CA LYS A 434 13.49 -21.56 -19.27
C LYS A 434 12.70 -22.05 -18.07
N ALA A 435 11.43 -21.66 -17.99
CA ALA A 435 10.43 -22.24 -17.10
C ALA A 435 9.42 -23.04 -17.94
N ILE A 436 9.32 -24.33 -17.68
CA ILE A 436 8.26 -25.19 -18.17
C ILE A 436 7.16 -25.12 -17.13
N PHE A 437 5.99 -24.64 -17.53
CA PHE A 437 4.89 -24.30 -16.65
C PHE A 437 3.77 -25.34 -16.75
N LYS A 438 3.14 -25.61 -15.62
CA LYS A 438 1.95 -26.46 -15.54
C LYS A 438 0.96 -25.88 -14.55
N GLY A 439 -0.18 -25.45 -15.02
CA GLY A 439 -1.33 -25.06 -14.19
C GLY A 439 -1.99 -26.30 -13.60
N LEU A 440 -2.35 -26.23 -12.32
CA LEU A 440 -2.83 -27.36 -11.53
C LEU A 440 -4.23 -27.08 -10.97
N SER A 441 -5.26 -27.06 -11.81
CA SER A 441 -6.63 -26.97 -11.30
C SER A 441 -7.07 -28.29 -10.61
N LYS A 442 -7.87 -28.20 -9.54
CA LYS A 442 -8.40 -29.36 -8.77
C LYS A 442 -7.34 -30.21 -8.07
N VAL A 443 -6.22 -29.66 -7.74
CA VAL A 443 -5.19 -30.39 -6.98
C VAL A 443 -5.53 -30.41 -5.49
N SER A 444 -5.36 -31.55 -4.84
CA SER A 444 -5.58 -31.69 -3.40
C SER A 444 -4.66 -30.77 -2.60
N GLY A 445 -5.19 -30.15 -1.56
CA GLY A 445 -4.46 -29.21 -0.69
C GLY A 445 -4.61 -27.74 -1.07
N TYR A 446 -5.31 -27.45 -2.15
CA TYR A 446 -5.65 -26.08 -2.59
C TYR A 446 -7.16 -25.90 -2.66
N ARG A 447 -7.62 -24.66 -2.46
CA ARG A 447 -9.03 -24.31 -2.65
C ARG A 447 -9.34 -24.31 -4.14
N SER A 448 -10.42 -24.98 -4.53
CA SER A 448 -10.85 -25.10 -5.90
C SER A 448 -12.36 -24.99 -5.96
N ILE A 449 -12.86 -23.86 -6.41
CA ILE A 449 -14.27 -23.47 -6.41
C ILE A 449 -14.79 -23.44 -7.85
N HIS A 450 -14.07 -22.74 -8.72
CA HIS A 450 -14.36 -22.56 -10.14
C HIS A 450 -13.24 -23.08 -11.05
N PRO A 451 -12.88 -24.37 -10.96
CA PRO A 451 -11.75 -24.91 -11.72
C PRO A 451 -11.93 -24.85 -13.23
N GLU A 452 -13.14 -24.67 -13.72
CA GLU A 452 -13.48 -24.45 -15.14
C GLU A 452 -13.01 -23.08 -15.66
N ARG A 453 -12.75 -22.14 -14.75
CA ARG A 453 -12.26 -20.79 -15.06
C ARG A 453 -10.74 -20.66 -14.88
N ALA A 454 -10.05 -21.80 -14.71
CA ALA A 454 -8.62 -21.79 -14.45
C ALA A 454 -7.83 -21.08 -15.54
N GLY A 455 -6.93 -20.20 -15.13
CA GLY A 455 -6.04 -19.48 -16.03
C GLY A 455 -4.84 -18.89 -15.29
N TRP A 456 -3.79 -18.63 -16.02
CA TRP A 456 -2.52 -18.10 -15.52
C TRP A 456 -1.91 -17.10 -16.49
N ARG A 457 -1.05 -16.23 -15.94
CA ARG A 457 -0.05 -15.48 -16.68
C ARG A 457 1.30 -15.66 -16.00
N TYR A 458 2.34 -15.87 -16.79
CA TYR A 458 3.68 -16.07 -16.25
C TYR A 458 4.75 -15.57 -17.21
N GLY A 459 5.88 -15.19 -16.67
CA GLY A 459 7.02 -14.67 -17.44
C GLY A 459 8.17 -14.27 -16.55
N PHE A 460 9.34 -14.11 -17.15
CA PHE A 460 10.53 -13.66 -16.47
C PHE A 460 10.67 -12.14 -16.51
N VAL A 461 11.25 -11.59 -15.46
CA VAL A 461 11.81 -10.26 -15.43
C VAL A 461 13.22 -10.30 -14.87
N ALA A 462 14.19 -9.69 -15.59
CA ALA A 462 15.57 -9.56 -15.17
C ALA A 462 15.90 -8.09 -14.93
N TYR A 463 16.70 -7.84 -13.90
CA TYR A 463 17.21 -6.52 -13.54
C TYR A 463 18.72 -6.48 -13.63
N SER A 464 19.27 -5.49 -14.33
CA SER A 464 20.70 -5.26 -14.52
C SER A 464 21.22 -4.07 -13.71
N THR A 465 22.53 -4.06 -13.43
CA THR A 465 23.19 -3.02 -12.61
C THR A 465 23.08 -1.61 -13.17
N ASP A 466 22.88 -1.47 -14.47
CA ASP A 466 22.66 -0.18 -15.13
C ASP A 466 21.22 0.34 -14.98
N GLY A 467 20.37 -0.44 -14.30
CA GLY A 467 18.97 -0.12 -14.11
C GLY A 467 18.05 -0.62 -15.23
N THR A 468 18.56 -1.32 -16.23
CA THR A 468 17.75 -1.91 -17.29
C THR A 468 16.92 -3.09 -16.77
N ARG A 469 15.67 -3.20 -17.20
CA ARG A 469 14.80 -4.34 -17.00
C ARG A 469 14.54 -5.04 -18.32
N THR A 470 14.59 -6.35 -18.30
CA THR A 470 14.31 -7.19 -19.46
C THR A 470 13.17 -8.14 -19.13
N TYR A 471 12.15 -8.13 -19.95
CA TYR A 471 10.93 -8.93 -19.78
C TYR A 471 10.88 -10.04 -20.84
N SER A 472 10.49 -11.23 -20.45
CA SER A 472 10.18 -12.30 -21.39
C SER A 472 8.80 -12.07 -22.04
N PRO A 473 8.46 -12.80 -23.10
CA PRO A 473 7.06 -12.94 -23.53
C PRO A 473 6.18 -13.47 -22.39
N ILE A 474 4.89 -13.14 -22.45
CA ILE A 474 3.89 -13.63 -21.50
C ILE A 474 3.49 -15.05 -21.88
N GLY A 475 3.63 -15.99 -20.95
CA GLY A 475 3.00 -17.30 -21.02
C GLY A 475 1.54 -17.23 -20.59
N ARG A 476 0.65 -17.88 -21.35
CA ARG A 476 -0.81 -17.84 -21.12
C ARG A 476 -1.43 -19.21 -20.95
N ASP A 477 -0.77 -20.22 -21.44
CA ASP A 477 -1.30 -21.58 -21.44
C ASP A 477 -1.08 -22.24 -20.07
N GLY A 478 -2.06 -23.01 -19.63
CA GLY A 478 -1.94 -23.84 -18.43
C GLY A 478 -0.91 -24.96 -18.56
N ASP A 479 -0.38 -25.21 -19.76
CA ASP A 479 0.69 -26.16 -20.05
C ASP A 479 1.57 -25.55 -21.15
N GLY A 480 2.66 -24.89 -20.76
CA GLY A 480 3.47 -24.09 -21.68
C GLY A 480 4.87 -23.82 -21.16
N GLU A 481 5.58 -22.95 -21.86
CA GLU A 481 6.93 -22.55 -21.47
C GLU A 481 7.21 -21.09 -21.78
N VAL A 482 8.09 -20.48 -20.99
CA VAL A 482 8.66 -19.16 -21.25
C VAL A 482 10.17 -19.22 -21.03
N SER A 483 10.90 -18.38 -21.75
CA SER A 483 12.35 -18.28 -21.58
C SER A 483 12.83 -16.83 -21.60
N ILE A 484 14.00 -16.62 -21.03
CA ILE A 484 14.74 -15.37 -21.06
C ILE A 484 16.22 -15.67 -21.25
N THR A 485 16.90 -14.89 -22.11
CA THR A 485 18.36 -14.91 -22.17
C THR A 485 18.90 -13.89 -21.17
N ILE A 486 19.80 -14.33 -20.29
CA ILE A 486 20.37 -13.47 -19.24
C ILE A 486 21.13 -12.31 -19.83
N PRO A 487 20.69 -11.06 -19.61
CA PRO A 487 21.34 -9.87 -20.15
C PRO A 487 22.65 -9.55 -19.42
N GLU A 488 23.46 -8.71 -20.05
CA GLU A 488 24.67 -8.19 -19.43
C GLU A 488 24.33 -7.39 -18.15
N GLY A 489 25.16 -7.56 -17.12
CA GLY A 489 24.96 -6.88 -15.84
C GLY A 489 23.76 -7.38 -15.02
N CYS A 490 23.12 -8.46 -15.41
CA CYS A 490 21.99 -9.00 -14.67
C CYS A 490 22.40 -9.40 -13.25
N THR A 491 21.66 -8.91 -12.25
CA THR A 491 21.88 -9.19 -10.83
C THR A 491 20.67 -9.85 -10.16
N HIS A 492 19.47 -9.69 -10.73
CA HIS A 492 18.25 -10.26 -10.20
C HIS A 492 17.40 -10.82 -11.33
N LEU A 493 16.78 -11.94 -11.06
CA LEU A 493 15.88 -12.63 -12.00
C LEU A 493 14.69 -13.18 -11.22
N TRP A 494 13.48 -12.91 -11.70
CA TRP A 494 12.26 -13.45 -11.13
C TRP A 494 11.45 -14.16 -12.21
N LEU A 495 10.77 -15.23 -11.82
CA LEU A 495 9.61 -15.75 -12.54
C LEU A 495 8.36 -15.19 -11.85
N VAL A 496 7.66 -14.29 -12.52
CA VAL A 496 6.38 -13.78 -12.06
C VAL A 496 5.29 -14.71 -12.54
N VAL A 497 4.38 -15.12 -11.65
CA VAL A 497 3.22 -15.95 -11.96
C VAL A 497 1.99 -15.32 -11.34
N MET A 498 0.93 -15.11 -12.11
CA MET A 498 -0.33 -14.53 -11.67
C MET A 498 -1.47 -15.50 -11.90
N GLY A 499 -2.38 -15.61 -10.94
CA GLY A 499 -3.68 -16.26 -11.14
C GLY A 499 -4.55 -15.38 -12.04
N ALA A 500 -4.91 -15.88 -13.21
CA ALA A 500 -5.61 -15.11 -14.23
C ALA A 500 -6.81 -15.91 -14.75
N PRO A 501 -7.93 -15.91 -14.00
CA PRO A 501 -9.12 -16.65 -14.40
C PRO A 501 -9.58 -16.24 -15.79
N THR A 502 -10.18 -17.19 -16.51
CA THR A 502 -10.70 -16.93 -17.86
C THR A 502 -11.92 -16.01 -17.88
N GLU A 503 -12.55 -15.84 -16.76
CA GLU A 503 -13.68 -14.94 -16.51
C GLU A 503 -13.59 -14.40 -15.09
N TRP A 504 -13.66 -13.06 -14.92
CA TRP A 504 -13.70 -12.40 -13.63
C TRP A 504 -15.05 -12.58 -12.94
N TRP A 505 -15.03 -12.69 -11.63
CA TRP A 505 -16.20 -12.55 -10.77
C TRP A 505 -15.84 -11.72 -9.54
N THR A 506 -16.82 -10.96 -9.06
CA THR A 506 -16.66 -10.10 -7.90
C THR A 506 -16.34 -10.93 -6.66
N HIS A 507 -15.30 -10.51 -5.94
CA HIS A 507 -14.96 -11.05 -4.64
C HIS A 507 -15.88 -10.48 -3.57
N SER A 508 -16.37 -11.32 -2.65
CA SER A 508 -17.25 -10.90 -1.56
C SER A 508 -16.44 -10.58 -0.32
N TRP A 509 -16.77 -9.48 0.36
CA TRP A 509 -16.17 -9.20 1.67
C TRP A 509 -16.89 -9.98 2.77
N ASN A 510 -16.31 -11.04 3.25
CA ASN A 510 -16.97 -11.92 4.23
C ASN A 510 -16.03 -12.53 5.28
N ASP A 511 -14.74 -12.21 5.29
CA ASP A 511 -13.71 -12.81 6.17
C ASP A 511 -13.71 -14.37 6.12
N ASN A 512 -14.05 -14.95 4.96
CA ASN A 512 -14.19 -16.38 4.76
C ASN A 512 -13.29 -16.91 3.63
N ASP A 513 -12.09 -17.31 3.97
CA ASP A 513 -11.09 -17.83 3.02
C ASP A 513 -11.59 -19.05 2.20
N SER A 514 -12.72 -19.69 2.55
CA SER A 514 -13.18 -20.90 1.87
C SER A 514 -13.73 -20.63 0.46
N ASP A 515 -14.14 -19.42 0.15
CA ASP A 515 -14.62 -18.97 -1.16
C ASP A 515 -13.56 -18.25 -2.00
N ASP A 516 -12.32 -18.18 -1.51
CA ASP A 516 -11.18 -17.64 -2.24
C ASP A 516 -10.58 -18.71 -3.15
N GLU A 517 -10.79 -18.59 -4.44
CA GLU A 517 -10.18 -19.49 -5.43
C GLU A 517 -8.66 -19.39 -5.42
N GLN A 518 -7.99 -20.52 -5.50
CA GLN A 518 -6.54 -20.61 -5.65
C GLN A 518 -6.17 -21.19 -7.02
N TRP A 519 -5.17 -20.61 -7.64
CA TRP A 519 -4.65 -21.02 -8.95
C TRP A 519 -3.28 -21.69 -8.80
N PRO A 520 -3.22 -22.93 -8.29
CA PRO A 520 -1.97 -23.64 -8.10
C PRO A 520 -1.26 -23.91 -9.42
N TYR A 521 0.06 -23.94 -9.36
CA TYR A 521 0.91 -24.22 -10.51
C TYR A 521 2.16 -24.99 -10.08
N ALA A 522 2.77 -25.66 -11.06
CA ALA A 522 4.10 -26.22 -10.94
C ALA A 522 4.99 -25.70 -12.06
N VAL A 523 6.29 -25.62 -11.78
CA VAL A 523 7.29 -25.19 -12.77
C VAL A 523 8.52 -26.10 -12.69
N ARG A 524 9.15 -26.31 -13.85
CA ARG A 524 10.45 -26.94 -13.97
C ARG A 524 11.38 -26.00 -14.70
N PHE A 525 12.57 -25.80 -14.14
CA PHE A 525 13.54 -24.87 -14.71
C PHE A 525 14.63 -25.62 -15.47
N THR A 526 15.11 -24.98 -16.56
CA THR A 526 16.39 -25.32 -17.19
C THR A 526 17.26 -24.07 -17.26
N GLY A 527 18.58 -24.24 -17.16
CA GLY A 527 19.54 -23.12 -17.15
C GLY A 527 19.68 -22.39 -15.82
N SER A 528 18.75 -22.61 -14.89
CA SER A 528 18.83 -22.08 -13.53
C SER A 528 17.92 -22.86 -12.56
N SER A 529 17.78 -22.36 -11.33
CA SER A 529 16.91 -22.91 -10.28
C SER A 529 16.38 -21.79 -9.40
N PRO A 530 15.32 -22.01 -8.60
CA PRO A 530 14.87 -21.03 -7.63
C PRO A 530 15.99 -20.57 -6.72
N TYR A 531 15.97 -19.27 -6.40
CA TYR A 531 16.83 -18.66 -5.40
C TYR A 531 16.08 -18.63 -4.06
N GLY A 532 16.76 -18.93 -2.97
CA GLY A 532 16.16 -18.91 -1.65
C GLY A 532 15.69 -20.30 -1.23
N ILE A 533 14.48 -20.39 -0.66
CA ILE A 533 14.02 -21.58 0.02
C ILE A 533 13.25 -22.49 -0.91
N SER A 534 13.74 -23.72 -1.04
CA SER A 534 12.95 -24.81 -1.56
C SER A 534 12.36 -25.63 -0.40
N ARG A 535 11.19 -26.20 -0.62
CA ARG A 535 10.45 -26.95 0.38
C ARG A 535 10.10 -28.30 -0.17
N THR A 536 10.28 -29.33 0.65
CA THR A 536 9.82 -30.66 0.29
C THR A 536 8.34 -30.80 0.57
N TYR A 537 7.58 -31.14 -0.46
CA TYR A 537 6.17 -31.46 -0.36
C TYR A 537 6.01 -32.92 0.08
N GLY A 538 5.20 -33.14 1.12
CA GLY A 538 5.00 -34.47 1.71
C GLY A 538 5.94 -34.74 2.88
N GLU A 539 5.75 -35.91 3.52
CA GLU A 539 6.56 -36.33 4.65
C GLU A 539 7.71 -37.24 4.21
N TYR A 540 8.83 -37.09 4.84
CA TYR A 540 9.94 -37.99 4.65
C TYR A 540 9.63 -39.35 5.32
N PRO A 541 10.02 -40.49 4.72
CA PRO A 541 9.81 -41.79 5.31
C PRO A 541 10.59 -41.94 6.64
N ASP A 542 10.12 -42.82 7.51
CA ASP A 542 10.72 -43.02 8.84
C ASP A 542 12.17 -43.49 8.76
N ASP A 543 12.52 -44.27 7.74
CA ASP A 543 13.89 -44.80 7.49
C ASP A 543 14.79 -43.81 6.75
N TYR A 544 14.33 -42.57 6.52
CA TYR A 544 15.16 -41.56 5.88
C TYR A 544 16.45 -41.28 6.68
N ALA A 545 17.56 -41.16 5.96
CA ALA A 545 18.88 -40.94 6.54
C ALA A 545 19.10 -39.53 7.06
N ARG A 546 18.55 -39.22 8.24
CA ARG A 546 18.66 -37.92 8.91
C ARG A 546 20.06 -37.70 9.46
N HIS A 547 20.52 -36.44 9.44
CA HIS A 547 21.85 -36.08 9.95
C HIS A 547 21.88 -34.63 10.48
N ASP A 548 22.89 -34.34 11.28
CA ASP A 548 23.16 -33.00 11.74
C ASP A 548 23.77 -32.16 10.63
N THR A 549 23.41 -30.88 10.57
CA THR A 549 23.97 -29.93 9.59
C THR A 549 24.23 -28.55 10.20
N THR A 550 25.08 -27.78 9.53
CA THR A 550 25.30 -26.37 9.87
C THR A 550 25.20 -25.50 8.59
N VAL A 551 24.30 -24.55 8.61
CA VAL A 551 24.15 -23.55 7.56
C VAL A 551 24.82 -22.27 8.04
N VAL A 552 25.80 -21.77 7.28
CA VAL A 552 26.53 -20.53 7.60
C VAL A 552 26.02 -19.40 6.72
N ILE A 553 25.62 -18.32 7.36
CA ILE A 553 25.10 -17.13 6.70
C ILE A 553 25.97 -15.94 7.04
N ASN A 554 26.47 -15.24 6.03
CA ASN A 554 27.22 -14.00 6.18
C ASN A 554 26.32 -12.83 5.87
N ALA A 555 26.15 -11.92 6.81
CA ALA A 555 25.29 -10.74 6.67
C ALA A 555 26.05 -9.46 7.05
N SER A 556 25.63 -8.34 6.48
CA SER A 556 26.15 -7.02 6.81
C SER A 556 25.07 -6.16 7.43
N LEU A 557 25.40 -5.50 8.52
CA LEU A 557 24.50 -4.62 9.26
C LEU A 557 25.06 -3.20 9.28
N ALA A 558 24.21 -2.22 8.95
CA ALA A 558 24.57 -0.82 9.12
C ALA A 558 24.67 -0.46 10.61
N TYR A 559 25.79 0.15 11.00
CA TYR A 559 25.96 0.64 12.37
C TYR A 559 24.99 1.77 12.68
N SER A 560 24.40 1.73 13.86
CA SER A 560 23.63 2.85 14.40
C SER A 560 24.01 3.10 15.85
N SER A 561 24.32 4.36 16.18
CA SER A 561 24.62 4.78 17.55
C SER A 561 23.37 5.08 18.37
N SER A 562 22.26 5.42 17.71
CA SER A 562 21.04 5.93 18.35
C SER A 562 19.80 5.07 18.13
N ASN A 563 19.76 4.28 17.05
CA ASN A 563 18.59 3.49 16.68
C ASN A 563 18.88 2.00 16.68
N TYR A 564 17.84 1.19 16.88
CA TYR A 564 17.89 -0.22 16.54
C TYR A 564 18.07 -0.34 15.02
N SER A 565 18.88 -1.29 14.60
CA SER A 565 19.01 -1.65 13.19
C SER A 565 19.09 -3.16 13.07
N SER A 566 18.52 -3.70 12.02
CA SER A 566 18.52 -5.13 11.74
C SER A 566 18.73 -5.40 10.26
N VAL A 567 19.12 -6.60 9.95
CA VAL A 567 19.17 -7.15 8.60
C VAL A 567 18.39 -8.45 8.59
N ARG A 568 17.58 -8.63 7.55
CA ARG A 568 16.92 -9.90 7.30
C ARG A 568 17.94 -10.89 6.76
N VAL A 569 17.99 -12.08 7.36
CA VAL A 569 18.77 -13.20 6.88
C VAL A 569 17.81 -14.34 6.51
N GLN A 570 18.08 -14.95 5.38
CA GLN A 570 17.31 -16.08 4.87
C GLN A 570 18.02 -17.37 5.26
N TYR A 571 17.32 -18.29 5.90
CA TYR A 571 17.86 -19.61 6.18
C TYR A 571 17.70 -20.53 4.97
N ASP A 572 18.72 -21.30 4.65
CA ASP A 572 18.63 -22.38 3.67
C ASP A 572 17.80 -23.51 4.26
N MET A 573 16.50 -23.39 4.13
CA MET A 573 15.56 -24.35 4.72
C MET A 573 15.49 -25.66 3.94
N ASP A 574 15.98 -25.70 2.70
CA ASP A 574 16.18 -26.96 1.98
C ASP A 574 17.24 -27.80 2.64
N ALA A 575 18.40 -27.22 2.90
CA ALA A 575 19.46 -27.90 3.63
C ALA A 575 18.98 -28.38 5.01
N VAL A 576 18.15 -27.56 5.69
CA VAL A 576 17.54 -27.90 6.98
C VAL A 576 16.51 -29.02 6.83
N SER A 577 15.59 -28.90 5.87
CA SER A 577 14.55 -29.90 5.58
C SER A 577 15.17 -31.27 5.24
N GLN A 578 16.12 -31.27 4.32
CA GLN A 578 16.82 -32.49 3.90
C GLN A 578 17.63 -33.13 5.05
N ALA A 579 18.38 -32.34 5.82
CA ALA A 579 19.16 -32.85 6.92
C ALA A 579 18.29 -33.47 8.00
N LEU A 580 17.19 -32.79 8.35
CA LEU A 580 16.30 -33.25 9.42
C LEU A 580 15.22 -34.23 8.94
N GLY A 581 15.03 -34.37 7.63
CA GLY A 581 13.93 -35.16 7.06
C GLY A 581 12.57 -34.64 7.52
N LEU A 582 12.35 -33.33 7.42
CA LEU A 582 11.12 -32.67 7.83
C LEU A 582 10.42 -32.04 6.62
N SER A 583 9.13 -32.31 6.47
CA SER A 583 8.30 -31.65 5.47
C SER A 583 8.09 -30.16 5.81
N THR A 584 7.63 -29.39 4.83
CA THR A 584 7.25 -27.98 5.02
C THR A 584 6.25 -27.79 6.15
N ALA A 585 5.21 -28.62 6.19
CA ALA A 585 4.20 -28.56 7.25
C ALA A 585 4.79 -28.83 8.63
N GLN A 586 5.71 -29.79 8.73
CA GLN A 586 6.42 -30.08 9.97
C GLN A 586 7.35 -28.93 10.36
N MET A 587 8.03 -28.30 9.40
CA MET A 587 8.88 -27.14 9.65
C MET A 587 8.08 -25.93 10.15
N ARG A 588 6.88 -25.71 9.64
CA ARG A 588 5.98 -24.66 10.16
C ARG A 588 5.47 -24.95 11.57
N SER A 589 5.42 -26.22 11.98
CA SER A 589 5.00 -26.60 13.32
C SER A 589 6.08 -26.41 14.39
N VAL A 590 7.23 -25.86 14.04
CA VAL A 590 8.34 -25.62 14.98
C VAL A 590 7.87 -24.73 16.15
N LYS A 591 8.25 -25.10 17.35
CA LYS A 591 7.94 -24.36 18.58
C LYS A 591 9.22 -23.96 19.28
N VAL A 592 9.13 -22.90 20.09
CA VAL A 592 10.21 -22.53 20.99
C VAL A 592 10.15 -23.39 22.25
N GLY A 593 11.31 -23.75 22.78
CA GLY A 593 11.41 -24.49 24.04
C GLY A 593 12.04 -25.86 23.87
N ARG A 594 12.26 -26.55 25.02
CA ARG A 594 13.08 -27.78 25.07
C ARG A 594 12.30 -29.07 24.87
N SER A 595 10.99 -29.04 25.09
CA SER A 595 10.18 -30.27 25.14
C SER A 595 9.40 -30.57 23.86
N ASN A 596 9.44 -29.67 22.88
CA ASN A 596 8.72 -29.87 21.62
C ASN A 596 9.50 -30.80 20.69
N LYS A 597 8.80 -31.66 19.97
CA LYS A 597 9.36 -32.63 19.02
C LYS A 597 10.19 -31.92 17.93
N ILE A 598 9.67 -30.80 17.41
CA ILE A 598 10.40 -29.90 16.52
C ILE A 598 10.48 -28.55 17.24
N ARG A 599 11.70 -28.11 17.51
CA ARG A 599 11.91 -26.94 18.36
C ARG A 599 13.01 -26.02 17.84
N PHE A 600 12.80 -24.74 17.99
CA PHE A 600 13.78 -23.72 17.73
C PHE A 600 14.46 -23.29 19.02
N VAL A 601 15.78 -23.26 19.02
CA VAL A 601 16.59 -22.93 20.20
C VAL A 601 17.74 -22.01 19.84
N ALA A 602 18.14 -21.17 20.78
CA ALA A 602 19.39 -20.44 20.68
C ALA A 602 20.57 -21.29 21.24
N LEU A 603 21.71 -21.10 20.62
CA LEU A 603 22.94 -21.81 21.02
C LEU A 603 23.93 -20.81 21.65
N SER A 604 24.76 -21.33 22.57
CA SER A 604 25.91 -20.58 23.07
C SER A 604 26.97 -20.37 21.99
N SER A 605 27.97 -19.57 22.28
CA SER A 605 29.13 -19.37 21.40
C SER A 605 29.88 -20.66 21.08
N THR A 606 29.77 -21.72 21.95
CA THR A 606 30.33 -23.04 21.75
C THR A 606 29.40 -24.03 21.06
N GLY A 607 28.18 -23.62 20.70
CA GLY A 607 27.19 -24.44 20.03
C GLY A 607 26.34 -25.32 20.97
N SER A 608 26.45 -25.15 22.30
CA SER A 608 25.57 -25.85 23.24
C SER A 608 24.19 -25.16 23.33
N VAL A 609 23.14 -25.97 23.49
CA VAL A 609 21.80 -25.44 23.71
C VAL A 609 21.76 -24.58 24.97
N ALA A 610 21.39 -23.32 24.82
CA ALA A 610 21.38 -22.40 25.94
C ALA A 610 20.28 -22.76 26.96
N ASN A 611 20.60 -22.60 28.24
CA ASN A 611 19.64 -22.84 29.31
C ASN A 611 18.56 -21.76 29.40
N ASN A 612 18.86 -20.55 28.93
CA ASN A 612 17.95 -19.41 28.91
C ASN A 612 17.32 -19.34 27.52
N THR A 613 16.09 -19.75 27.43
CA THR A 613 15.24 -19.50 26.26
C THR A 613 14.28 -18.37 26.61
N THR A 614 14.80 -17.21 26.94
CA THR A 614 13.94 -16.03 27.04
C THR A 614 13.57 -15.65 25.64
N THR A 615 12.36 -15.98 25.29
CA THR A 615 11.74 -15.50 24.07
C THR A 615 10.90 -14.31 24.44
N SER A 616 11.15 -13.18 23.81
CA SER A 616 10.13 -12.16 23.71
C SER A 616 9.35 -12.46 22.46
N THR A 617 8.20 -13.06 22.60
CA THR A 617 7.26 -13.12 21.50
C THR A 617 6.37 -11.88 21.60
N SER A 618 6.54 -10.93 20.72
CA SER A 618 5.53 -9.92 20.47
C SER A 618 4.32 -10.50 19.71
N SER A 619 4.49 -11.68 19.11
CA SER A 619 3.42 -12.43 18.45
C SER A 619 3.64 -13.94 18.61
N SER A 620 2.58 -14.73 18.41
CA SER A 620 2.64 -16.20 18.39
C SER A 620 3.47 -16.77 17.22
N THR A 621 3.88 -15.95 16.29
CA THR A 621 4.52 -16.31 15.02
C THR A 621 6.02 -15.99 14.98
N CYS A 622 6.55 -15.23 15.94
CA CYS A 622 7.95 -14.82 15.97
C CYS A 622 8.68 -15.37 17.19
N PHE A 623 9.88 -15.91 17.01
CA PHE A 623 10.74 -16.41 18.09
C PHE A 623 11.99 -15.57 18.24
N GLY A 624 12.08 -14.80 19.33
CA GLY A 624 13.16 -13.87 19.62
C GLY A 624 14.20 -14.41 20.62
N HIS A 625 15.46 -14.08 20.40
CA HIS A 625 16.56 -14.34 21.32
C HIS A 625 17.50 -13.14 21.42
N TRP A 626 18.18 -13.03 22.58
CA TRP A 626 19.21 -12.00 22.81
C TRP A 626 20.56 -12.63 23.03
N PHE A 627 21.58 -11.96 22.51
CA PHE A 627 22.95 -12.43 22.58
C PHE A 627 23.87 -11.33 23.11
N THR A 628 24.88 -11.77 23.89
CA THR A 628 26.00 -10.94 24.27
C THR A 628 26.92 -10.67 23.07
N GLN A 629 27.88 -9.79 23.25
CA GLN A 629 28.92 -9.53 22.23
C GLN A 629 29.71 -10.78 21.79
N SER A 630 29.85 -11.76 22.67
CA SER A 630 30.54 -13.04 22.38
C SER A 630 29.62 -14.10 21.76
N GLY A 631 28.37 -13.79 21.46
CA GLY A 631 27.42 -14.73 20.88
C GLY A 631 26.79 -15.72 21.88
N ASN A 632 26.91 -15.48 23.18
CA ASN A 632 26.20 -16.27 24.19
C ASN A 632 24.80 -15.70 24.40
N VAL A 633 23.83 -16.59 24.61
CA VAL A 633 22.45 -16.19 24.90
C VAL A 633 22.39 -15.47 26.27
N CYS A 634 21.65 -14.40 26.35
CA CYS A 634 21.41 -13.65 27.56
C CYS A 634 19.92 -13.24 27.66
N ASN A 635 19.56 -12.62 28.77
CA ASN A 635 18.24 -11.99 28.93
C ASN A 635 18.22 -10.61 28.25
N TYR A 636 17.02 -10.06 28.13
CA TYR A 636 16.85 -8.65 27.76
C TYR A 636 17.32 -7.75 28.90
N ASP A 637 18.63 -7.53 28.95
CA ASP A 637 19.29 -6.76 29.98
C ASP A 637 20.48 -5.94 29.44
N SER A 638 21.28 -5.38 30.33
CA SER A 638 22.44 -4.55 29.98
C SER A 638 23.53 -5.32 29.18
N ASN A 639 23.51 -6.67 29.18
CA ASN A 639 24.47 -7.49 28.44
C ASN A 639 24.03 -7.75 27.00
N ALA A 640 22.75 -7.56 26.67
CA ALA A 640 22.25 -7.75 25.34
C ALA A 640 22.92 -6.76 24.34
N ARG A 641 23.44 -7.29 23.26
CA ARG A 641 24.11 -6.55 22.19
C ARG A 641 23.47 -6.79 20.84
N ILE A 642 23.03 -8.02 20.61
CA ILE A 642 22.45 -8.52 19.37
C ILE A 642 21.09 -9.12 19.72
N PHE A 643 20.11 -8.90 18.90
CA PHE A 643 18.84 -9.62 18.95
C PHE A 643 18.62 -10.41 17.66
N SER A 644 17.80 -11.44 17.74
CA SER A 644 17.31 -12.18 16.59
C SER A 644 15.82 -12.43 16.72
N GLU A 645 15.10 -12.38 15.62
CA GLU A 645 13.67 -12.67 15.52
C GLU A 645 13.45 -13.63 14.36
N PHE A 646 13.14 -14.88 14.67
CA PHE A 646 12.89 -15.91 13.66
C PHE A 646 11.39 -16.08 13.43
N TYR A 647 11.02 -16.07 12.17
CA TYR A 647 9.66 -16.26 11.67
C TYR A 647 9.57 -17.62 10.95
N PRO A 648 9.00 -18.66 11.56
CA PRO A 648 8.96 -20.00 10.97
C PRO A 648 8.26 -20.05 9.61
N GLU A 649 7.20 -19.27 9.46
CA GLU A 649 6.41 -19.25 8.23
C GLU A 649 7.14 -18.60 7.06
N LYS A 650 8.05 -17.68 7.35
CA LYS A 650 8.84 -16.95 6.37
C LYS A 650 10.24 -17.54 6.16
N TYR A 651 10.64 -18.52 6.98
CA TYR A 651 12.00 -19.08 7.05
C TYR A 651 13.11 -18.02 7.11
N GLY A 652 12.74 -16.82 7.53
CA GLY A 652 13.62 -15.68 7.68
C GLY A 652 13.87 -15.34 9.14
N CYS A 653 14.98 -14.68 9.39
CA CYS A 653 15.33 -14.16 10.69
C CYS A 653 15.80 -12.73 10.54
N TYR A 654 15.32 -11.84 11.39
CA TYR A 654 15.94 -10.53 11.55
C TYR A 654 17.03 -10.66 12.61
N VAL A 655 18.25 -10.22 12.28
CA VAL A 655 19.36 -10.16 13.23
C VAL A 655 19.81 -8.71 13.31
N GLY A 656 19.84 -8.16 14.51
CA GLY A 656 20.06 -6.73 14.69
C GLY A 656 20.87 -6.35 15.91
N GLN A 657 21.16 -5.07 16.00
CA GLN A 657 21.91 -4.47 17.10
C GLN A 657 21.04 -3.59 18.00
N TYR A 658 21.42 -3.54 19.28
CA TYR A 658 21.04 -2.46 20.16
C TYR A 658 21.83 -1.18 19.83
N PRO A 659 21.24 0.02 19.96
CA PRO A 659 21.90 1.26 19.63
C PRO A 659 23.25 1.42 20.29
N GLY A 660 24.29 1.70 19.49
CA GLY A 660 25.64 1.99 19.98
C GLY A 660 26.41 0.82 20.66
N ARG A 661 25.90 -0.42 20.57
CA ARG A 661 26.48 -1.53 21.34
C ARG A 661 27.38 -2.49 20.57
N LEU A 662 27.51 -2.30 19.26
CA LEU A 662 28.45 -3.05 18.42
C LEU A 662 29.52 -2.10 17.88
N GLU A 663 30.61 -2.66 17.36
CA GLU A 663 31.74 -1.89 16.83
C GLU A 663 31.82 -2.03 15.31
N ARG A 664 31.99 -0.90 14.63
CA ARG A 664 32.17 -0.89 13.16
C ARG A 664 33.37 -1.72 12.75
N GLY A 665 33.24 -2.41 11.61
CA GLY A 665 34.31 -3.25 11.05
C GLY A 665 34.45 -4.63 11.72
N LYS A 666 33.70 -4.90 12.78
CA LYS A 666 33.76 -6.20 13.46
C LYS A 666 32.69 -7.16 12.98
N THR A 667 33.00 -8.43 13.02
CA THR A 667 32.06 -9.53 12.76
C THR A 667 31.71 -10.24 14.07
N TYR A 668 30.43 -10.42 14.28
CA TYR A 668 29.85 -11.10 15.43
C TYR A 668 29.14 -12.36 14.97
N THR A 669 29.26 -13.45 15.71
CA THR A 669 28.61 -14.71 15.35
C THR A 669 27.54 -15.06 16.37
N VAL A 670 26.32 -15.26 15.89
CA VAL A 670 25.21 -15.81 16.66
C VAL A 670 24.79 -17.17 16.09
N ARG A 671 24.31 -18.05 16.95
CA ARG A 671 23.93 -19.42 16.57
C ARG A 671 22.55 -19.74 17.10
N GLN A 672 21.74 -20.33 16.24
CA GLN A 672 20.43 -20.87 16.56
C GLN A 672 20.30 -22.25 15.91
N ALA A 673 19.35 -23.05 16.34
CA ALA A 673 19.14 -24.34 15.74
C ALA A 673 17.69 -24.76 15.72
N ILE A 674 17.30 -25.50 14.68
CA ILE A 674 16.13 -26.36 14.71
C ILE A 674 16.58 -27.73 15.10
N ILE A 675 15.96 -28.30 16.15
CA ILE A 675 16.20 -29.64 16.64
C ILE A 675 14.94 -30.46 16.45
N TYR A 676 15.09 -31.60 15.83
CA TYR A 676 14.04 -32.59 15.64
C TYR A 676 14.30 -33.82 16.45
N THR A 677 13.33 -34.20 17.28
CA THR A 677 13.37 -35.50 18.03
C THR A 677 12.52 -36.49 17.23
N HIS A 678 13.20 -37.48 16.65
CA HIS A 678 12.54 -38.51 15.84
C HIS A 678 11.76 -39.50 16.72
N THR A 679 10.96 -40.38 16.12
CA THR A 679 10.12 -41.37 16.82
C THR A 679 10.90 -42.38 17.66
N ASP A 680 12.14 -42.67 17.27
CA ASP A 680 13.09 -43.52 18.02
C ASP A 680 13.77 -42.82 19.21
N GLY A 681 13.44 -41.53 19.45
CA GLY A 681 14.03 -40.73 20.52
C GLY A 681 15.36 -40.06 20.16
N LYS A 682 15.91 -40.30 18.97
CA LYS A 682 17.15 -39.68 18.53
C LYS A 682 16.90 -38.23 18.10
N GLU A 683 17.83 -37.36 18.48
CA GLU A 683 17.78 -35.93 18.07
C GLU A 683 18.71 -35.68 16.90
N TYR A 684 18.20 -34.86 15.97
CA TYR A 684 18.93 -34.32 14.83
C TYR A 684 18.90 -32.81 14.88
N ARG A 685 19.98 -32.15 14.50
CA ARG A 685 20.13 -30.71 14.66
C ARG A 685 20.61 -30.03 13.39
N ALA A 686 19.85 -29.05 12.92
CA ALA A 686 20.30 -28.09 11.94
C ALA A 686 20.68 -26.77 12.63
N THR A 687 21.95 -26.41 12.59
CA THR A 687 22.47 -25.17 13.17
C THR A 687 22.52 -24.09 12.12
N MET A 688 21.91 -22.93 12.40
CA MET A 688 22.04 -21.70 11.63
C MET A 688 23.05 -20.81 12.33
N GLN A 689 24.19 -20.60 11.69
CA GLN A 689 25.25 -19.71 12.17
C GLN A 689 25.24 -18.43 11.35
N VAL A 690 24.91 -17.32 11.98
CA VAL A 690 24.94 -16.00 11.34
C VAL A 690 26.20 -15.24 11.75
N ASN A 691 27.02 -14.91 10.77
CA ASN A 691 28.18 -14.03 10.91
C ASN A 691 27.77 -12.62 10.48
N LEU A 692 27.56 -11.74 11.45
CA LEU A 692 27.06 -10.39 11.25
C LEU A 692 28.22 -9.40 11.24
N THR A 693 28.54 -8.82 10.08
CA THR A 693 29.57 -7.78 9.95
C THR A 693 28.95 -6.41 10.05
N VAL A 694 29.41 -5.58 10.97
CA VAL A 694 28.90 -4.21 11.19
C VAL A 694 29.68 -3.22 10.29
N LYS A 695 28.98 -2.49 9.43
CA LYS A 695 29.53 -1.50 8.47
C LYS A 695 29.41 -0.08 8.95
#